data_3ca16fcd5d991ebec5c013573c431ae5
#
_entry.id   3ca16fcd5d991ebec5c013573c431ae5
#
_cell.length_a   1.000
_cell.length_b   1.000
_cell.length_c   1.000
_cell.angle_alpha   90.00
_cell.angle_beta   90.00
_cell.angle_gamma   90.00
#
_symmetry.space_group_name_H-M   'P 1'
#
loop_
_entity.id
_entity.type
_entity.pdbx_description
1 polymer ?
#
loop_
_entity_poly.entity_id
_entity_poly.type
_entity_poly.pdbx_seq_one_letter_code
_entity_poly.pdbx_strand_id
1 'polypeptide(L)'
;MSEKYITLEELCGLLSITKATGRNWLRLGKIESQKQIDGQEYFSEEYALYIRNALVSGEFDSLKSRRNKKYVSGKAFYDKYVSDNCGSRETVFELAGGLIESDEAMTDTAMRVILADCALKQLISVDNLENMEGLQDREEEILSIYIENNMDIGCWKRLIDDIIDDKDKARIWINENKDLLRVHYDYQPGEDVLGLLYMSIKDIGSRKAAGSYYTPTDVVKQMVSGIVENLYNTVEKNDAGHMRVLDPCCGTGNFLIQLSKVIPLGQIYACDIDELSVQLARFNLALTSSYQCKKEKAISKTSLNIEDLNKIYDNITCRNFLTKEDTEDIYFDVIIGNPPWGYAFDCDMRDYLHKKYRTAGRRGIESYDVFVERSLELLADGGVLEFVLPEAILDVRNHRDVRQVIADNSDIGRVRFVGDVFHGVQCPAITLQLVKSSAPGHTEGAAIERNGQKFVICNDRHLSPDGFQVRLSDEEYEVLLRLENTGNCTSLRGQADFALGIVTGDNKKYISVELQNGMEPVVTGADVYRYGHDKCDKYILSGFDRYQQAAPEKLYRAPEKLIYRFINRQLVFAYDDRQMATLNSCNIVIPHIQGLKMKYVMAVLNSRIAQYIYEKRYNSVKVLRSHIESIPIPLADEEIQAQLIRMVDHLIECPRDNAEEKCKLYDDIDDIVRQLYGVNSADYEFIKNALSGCKYML
;
A
#
# COMPACT_ATOMS: atom_id res chain seq x y z
N MET A 1 -21.66 18.02 40.52
CA MET A 1 -21.37 18.16 39.08
C MET A 1 -22.07 17.01 38.39
N SER A 2 -22.93 17.24 37.38
CA SER A 2 -23.62 16.15 36.66
C SER A 2 -22.56 15.40 35.83
N GLU A 3 -22.40 14.13 36.12
CA GLU A 3 -21.56 13.26 35.28
C GLU A 3 -22.06 13.32 33.83
N LYS A 4 -21.16 13.67 32.92
CA LYS A 4 -21.45 13.75 31.49
C LYS A 4 -21.12 12.42 30.85
N TYR A 5 -22.05 11.90 30.06
CA TYR A 5 -21.93 10.60 29.40
C TYR A 5 -21.88 10.79 27.92
N ILE A 6 -21.06 9.98 27.25
CA ILE A 6 -20.89 9.95 25.78
C ILE A 6 -21.33 8.61 25.23
N THR A 7 -21.74 8.59 23.97
CA THR A 7 -22.15 7.38 23.24
C THR A 7 -20.92 6.57 22.80
N LEU A 8 -21.14 5.32 22.39
CA LEU A 8 -20.06 4.49 21.79
C LEU A 8 -19.43 5.16 20.57
N GLU A 9 -20.20 5.92 19.80
CA GLU A 9 -19.71 6.63 18.62
C GLU A 9 -18.74 7.76 18.98
N GLU A 10 -19.11 8.56 19.96
CA GLU A 10 -18.26 9.63 20.49
C GLU A 10 -17.01 9.06 21.18
N LEU A 11 -17.13 7.97 21.94
CA LEU A 11 -15.98 7.25 22.50
C LEU A 11 -15.04 6.75 21.40
N CYS A 12 -15.57 6.15 20.32
CA CYS A 12 -14.76 5.71 19.20
C CYS A 12 -14.04 6.88 18.52
N GLY A 13 -14.67 8.03 18.39
CA GLY A 13 -14.05 9.25 17.88
C GLY A 13 -12.89 9.72 18.78
N LEU A 14 -13.12 9.78 20.09
CA LEU A 14 -12.12 10.18 21.07
C LEU A 14 -10.90 9.24 21.12
N LEU A 15 -11.12 7.94 20.91
CA LEU A 15 -10.07 6.91 20.89
C LEU A 15 -9.46 6.71 19.49
N SER A 16 -9.92 7.43 18.48
CA SER A 16 -9.49 7.28 17.08
C SER A 16 -9.59 5.84 16.56
N ILE A 17 -10.69 5.15 16.88
CA ILE A 17 -10.99 3.78 16.45
C ILE A 17 -12.29 3.71 15.68
N THR A 18 -12.45 2.68 14.84
CA THR A 18 -13.71 2.47 14.10
C THR A 18 -14.84 2.02 15.04
N LYS A 19 -16.09 2.35 14.70
CA LYS A 19 -17.30 1.90 15.43
C LYS A 19 -17.37 0.36 15.50
N ALA A 20 -16.88 -0.34 14.47
CA ALA A 20 -16.77 -1.81 14.47
C ALA A 20 -15.75 -2.30 15.51
N THR A 21 -14.62 -1.61 15.66
CA THR A 21 -13.62 -1.91 16.68
C THR A 21 -14.18 -1.66 18.09
N GLY A 22 -14.86 -0.55 18.31
CA GLY A 22 -15.48 -0.21 19.59
C GLY A 22 -16.54 -1.25 20.00
N ARG A 23 -17.43 -1.64 19.10
CA ARG A 23 -18.40 -2.72 19.34
C ARG A 23 -17.73 -4.04 19.71
N ASN A 24 -16.65 -4.38 19.01
CA ASN A 24 -15.91 -5.61 19.30
C ASN A 24 -15.21 -5.54 20.67
N TRP A 25 -14.67 -4.42 21.04
CA TRP A 25 -14.06 -4.21 22.37
C TRP A 25 -15.09 -4.32 23.51
N LEU A 26 -16.26 -3.72 23.31
CA LEU A 26 -17.37 -3.82 24.25
C LEU A 26 -17.85 -5.28 24.41
N ARG A 27 -18.07 -5.99 23.30
CA ARG A 27 -18.46 -7.40 23.28
C ARG A 27 -17.42 -8.31 23.96
N LEU A 28 -16.14 -7.98 23.85
CA LEU A 28 -15.04 -8.76 24.44
C LEU A 28 -14.71 -8.34 25.88
N GLY A 29 -15.50 -7.42 26.48
CA GLY A 29 -15.24 -6.91 27.82
C GLY A 29 -13.92 -6.16 27.99
N LYS A 30 -13.39 -5.59 26.88
CA LYS A 30 -12.17 -4.79 26.91
C LYS A 30 -12.45 -3.33 27.31
N ILE A 31 -13.63 -2.86 27.03
CA ILE A 31 -14.22 -1.63 27.54
C ILE A 31 -15.59 -1.97 28.12
N GLU A 32 -16.01 -1.25 29.15
CA GLU A 32 -17.27 -1.50 29.84
C GLU A 32 -18.09 -0.21 29.83
N SER A 33 -19.37 -0.34 29.49
CA SER A 33 -20.30 0.79 29.59
C SER A 33 -20.64 1.05 31.06
N GLN A 34 -20.70 2.31 31.45
CA GLN A 34 -21.06 2.71 32.80
C GLN A 34 -22.56 2.94 32.96
N LYS A 35 -23.29 3.02 31.81
CA LYS A 35 -24.75 3.20 31.82
C LYS A 35 -25.34 2.64 30.53
N GLN A 36 -26.55 2.07 30.64
CA GLN A 36 -27.35 1.63 29.51
C GLN A 36 -28.75 2.30 29.57
N ILE A 37 -29.16 2.95 28.48
CA ILE A 37 -30.45 3.62 28.35
C ILE A 37 -31.06 3.18 27.03
N ASP A 38 -32.28 2.64 27.04
CA ASP A 38 -33.02 2.18 25.87
C ASP A 38 -32.22 1.23 24.96
N GLY A 39 -31.37 0.36 25.56
CA GLY A 39 -30.51 -0.58 24.86
C GLY A 39 -29.25 0.04 24.23
N GLN A 40 -29.00 1.32 24.47
CA GLN A 40 -27.79 2.01 24.02
C GLN A 40 -26.79 2.16 25.16
N GLU A 41 -25.52 1.86 24.86
CA GLU A 41 -24.40 1.91 25.80
C GLU A 41 -23.83 3.33 25.92
N TYR A 42 -23.57 3.76 27.14
CA TYR A 42 -22.99 5.08 27.46
C TYR A 42 -21.76 4.94 28.34
N PHE A 43 -20.80 5.86 28.14
CA PHE A 43 -19.51 5.89 28.81
C PHE A 43 -19.34 7.26 29.50
N SER A 44 -18.82 7.29 30.71
CA SER A 44 -18.51 8.58 31.34
C SER A 44 -17.33 9.24 30.64
N GLU A 45 -17.30 10.57 30.58
CA GLU A 45 -16.15 11.31 30.00
C GLU A 45 -14.85 10.98 30.76
N GLU A 46 -14.90 10.78 32.07
CA GLU A 46 -13.75 10.40 32.89
C GLU A 46 -13.21 9.04 32.48
N TYR A 47 -14.06 8.04 32.27
CA TYR A 47 -13.68 6.72 31.78
C TYR A 47 -13.11 6.78 30.37
N ALA A 48 -13.68 7.60 29.50
CA ALA A 48 -13.22 7.78 28.13
C ALA A 48 -11.80 8.38 28.09
N LEU A 49 -11.53 9.38 28.94
CA LEU A 49 -10.20 9.98 29.10
C LEU A 49 -9.21 8.98 29.71
N TYR A 50 -9.63 8.21 30.73
CA TYR A 50 -8.81 7.14 31.31
C TYR A 50 -8.39 6.12 30.24
N ILE A 51 -9.32 5.60 29.43
CA ILE A 51 -9.00 4.65 28.35
C ILE A 51 -8.07 5.28 27.31
N ARG A 52 -8.30 6.55 26.95
CA ARG A 52 -7.43 7.28 26.03
C ARG A 52 -6.00 7.36 26.57
N ASN A 53 -5.84 7.79 27.81
CA ASN A 53 -4.52 7.93 28.45
C ASN A 53 -3.83 6.57 28.60
N ALA A 54 -4.56 5.53 28.99
CA ALA A 54 -4.06 4.17 29.11
C ALA A 54 -3.64 3.57 27.77
N LEU A 55 -4.27 3.95 26.66
CA LEU A 55 -3.86 3.61 25.30
C LEU A 55 -2.56 4.32 24.89
N VAL A 56 -2.41 5.59 25.28
CA VAL A 56 -1.22 6.41 25.01
C VAL A 56 -0.03 5.91 25.85
N SER A 57 -0.22 5.64 27.14
CA SER A 57 0.84 5.18 28.06
C SER A 57 1.26 3.72 27.82
N GLY A 58 0.48 2.94 27.06
CA GLY A 58 0.75 1.51 26.82
C GLY A 58 0.28 0.57 27.92
N GLU A 59 -0.36 1.08 28.96
CA GLU A 59 -0.89 0.33 30.11
C GLU A 59 -1.93 -0.73 29.68
N PHE A 60 -2.65 -0.49 28.57
CA PHE A 60 -3.60 -1.42 27.96
C PHE A 60 -3.12 -1.95 26.60
N ASP A 61 -2.02 -2.68 26.59
CA ASP A 61 -1.48 -3.32 25.36
C ASP A 61 -2.49 -4.24 24.66
N SER A 62 -3.44 -4.81 25.40
CA SER A 62 -4.51 -5.67 24.86
C SER A 62 -5.56 -4.90 24.04
N LEU A 63 -5.66 -3.58 24.17
CA LEU A 63 -6.55 -2.73 23.39
C LEU A 63 -5.95 -2.30 22.06
N LYS A 64 -4.60 -2.32 21.94
CA LYS A 64 -3.92 -2.02 20.67
C LYS A 64 -4.12 -3.16 19.68
N SER A 65 -4.70 -2.89 18.53
CA SER A 65 -4.69 -3.87 17.44
C SER A 65 -3.24 -4.15 17.04
N ARG A 66 -2.92 -5.36 16.52
CA ARG A 66 -1.58 -5.69 15.99
C ARG A 66 -1.09 -4.69 14.93
N ARG A 67 -1.99 -3.96 14.27
CA ARG A 67 -1.69 -2.89 13.30
C ARG A 67 -1.17 -1.60 13.95
N ASN A 68 -1.46 -1.34 15.24
CA ASN A 68 -1.09 -0.10 15.94
C ASN A 68 0.19 -0.22 16.79
N LYS A 69 0.93 -1.33 16.73
CA LYS A 69 2.13 -1.56 17.55
C LYS A 69 3.39 -0.80 17.13
N LYS A 70 3.34 0.03 16.09
CA LYS A 70 4.47 0.88 15.69
C LYS A 70 4.05 2.35 15.69
N TYR A 71 4.04 2.99 16.84
CA TYR A 71 4.32 4.42 16.93
C TYR A 71 5.82 4.58 16.63
N VAL A 72 6.12 4.81 15.36
CA VAL A 72 7.45 5.19 14.91
C VAL A 72 7.49 6.71 14.98
N SER A 73 8.55 7.30 15.54
CA SER A 73 8.77 8.75 15.57
C SER A 73 8.68 9.33 14.14
N GLY A 74 8.33 10.61 13.99
CA GLY A 74 8.24 11.29 12.67
C GLY A 74 9.47 11.06 11.80
N LYS A 75 10.68 11.01 12.39
CA LYS A 75 11.96 10.68 11.73
C LYS A 75 11.93 9.36 10.98
N ALA A 76 11.35 8.29 11.54
CA ALA A 76 11.33 6.99 10.89
C ALA A 76 10.31 6.88 9.75
N PHE A 77 9.35 7.82 9.64
CA PHE A 77 8.37 7.82 8.53
C PHE A 77 8.89 8.52 7.28
N TYR A 78 9.75 9.52 7.44
CA TYR A 78 10.14 10.43 6.35
C TYR A 78 11.64 10.42 6.06
N ASP A 79 12.40 9.49 6.67
CA ASP A 79 13.84 9.36 6.46
C ASP A 79 14.24 9.18 4.99
N LYS A 80 13.34 8.66 4.15
CA LYS A 80 13.54 8.45 2.72
C LYS A 80 12.83 9.46 1.81
N TYR A 81 12.15 10.46 2.38
CA TYR A 81 11.41 11.42 1.57
C TYR A 81 12.32 12.29 0.72
N VAL A 82 13.36 12.84 1.34
CA VAL A 82 14.45 13.53 0.67
C VAL A 82 15.71 12.67 0.66
N SER A 83 16.69 13.01 -0.16
CA SER A 83 17.95 12.26 -0.24
C SER A 83 18.74 12.35 1.07
N ASP A 84 19.60 11.33 1.33
CA ASP A 84 20.47 11.30 2.51
C ASP A 84 21.46 12.48 2.56
N ASN A 85 21.74 13.10 1.42
CA ASN A 85 22.63 14.24 1.28
C ASN A 85 21.91 15.60 1.44
N CYS A 86 20.62 15.62 1.79
CA CYS A 86 19.89 16.85 2.02
C CYS A 86 20.32 17.50 3.32
N GLY A 87 21.00 18.67 3.24
CA GLY A 87 21.59 19.37 4.40
C GLY A 87 20.53 19.72 5.48
N SER A 88 19.32 20.10 5.06
CA SER A 88 18.25 20.48 5.99
C SER A 88 17.47 19.29 6.60
N ARG A 89 17.78 18.05 6.21
CA ARG A 89 17.02 16.86 6.64
C ARG A 89 17.05 16.64 8.15
N GLU A 90 18.23 16.57 8.74
CA GLU A 90 18.39 16.35 10.19
C GLU A 90 17.82 17.53 10.99
N THR A 91 18.04 18.75 10.53
CA THR A 91 17.50 19.98 11.12
C THR A 91 15.97 19.95 11.23
N VAL A 92 15.28 19.52 10.14
CA VAL A 92 13.82 19.35 10.13
C VAL A 92 13.38 18.32 11.16
N PHE A 93 14.10 17.20 11.28
CA PHE A 93 13.73 16.15 12.23
C PHE A 93 13.98 16.56 13.68
N GLU A 94 15.03 17.33 13.96
CA GLU A 94 15.31 17.87 15.30
C GLU A 94 14.23 18.87 15.73
N LEU A 95 13.86 19.81 14.85
CA LEU A 95 12.78 20.76 15.10
C LEU A 95 11.45 20.03 15.36
N ALA A 96 11.07 19.11 14.46
CA ALA A 96 9.83 18.35 14.61
C ALA A 96 9.83 17.49 15.89
N GLY A 97 10.97 16.92 16.27
CA GLY A 97 11.13 16.17 17.51
C GLY A 97 10.89 17.03 18.75
N GLY A 98 11.51 18.22 18.80
CA GLY A 98 11.33 19.17 19.90
C GLY A 98 9.87 19.66 20.03
N LEU A 99 9.19 19.92 18.90
CA LEU A 99 7.78 20.32 18.88
C LEU A 99 6.83 19.20 19.36
N ILE A 100 7.15 17.94 19.08
CA ILE A 100 6.36 16.79 19.55
C ILE A 100 6.55 16.56 21.05
N GLU A 101 7.76 16.78 21.57
CA GLU A 101 8.08 16.60 22.99
C GLU A 101 7.50 17.70 23.88
N SER A 102 7.26 18.90 23.36
CA SER A 102 6.68 20.01 24.12
C SER A 102 5.21 19.81 24.47
N ASP A 103 4.54 18.78 23.93
CA ASP A 103 3.12 18.45 24.11
C ASP A 103 2.15 19.62 23.79
N GLU A 104 2.64 20.67 23.14
CA GLU A 104 1.83 21.78 22.63
C GLU A 104 1.12 21.38 21.35
N ALA A 105 -0.19 21.59 21.30
CA ALA A 105 -0.96 21.34 20.09
C ALA A 105 -0.47 22.28 18.98
N MET A 106 0.06 21.70 17.88
CA MET A 106 0.44 22.46 16.69
C MET A 106 -0.78 23.19 16.12
N THR A 107 -0.83 24.50 16.28
CA THR A 107 -1.89 25.33 15.71
C THR A 107 -1.62 25.58 14.21
N ASP A 108 -2.67 25.89 13.44
CA ASP A 108 -2.51 26.26 12.03
C ASP A 108 -1.58 27.46 11.86
N THR A 109 -1.70 28.49 12.72
CA THR A 109 -0.81 29.66 12.74
C THR A 109 0.65 29.26 12.97
N ALA A 110 0.94 28.41 13.97
CA ALA A 110 2.29 27.93 14.25
C ALA A 110 2.91 27.21 13.04
N MET A 111 2.15 26.33 12.43
CA MET A 111 2.58 25.56 11.25
C MET A 111 2.88 26.49 10.05
N ARG A 112 1.99 27.45 9.75
CA ARG A 112 2.16 28.43 8.69
C ARG A 112 3.37 29.33 8.91
N VAL A 113 3.59 29.80 10.13
CA VAL A 113 4.76 30.64 10.47
C VAL A 113 6.07 29.89 10.30
N ILE A 114 6.17 28.64 10.80
CA ILE A 114 7.38 27.83 10.64
C ILE A 114 7.66 27.54 9.15
N LEU A 115 6.63 27.25 8.36
CA LEU A 115 6.76 26.99 6.93
C LEU A 115 7.13 28.26 6.16
N ALA A 116 6.56 29.41 6.49
CA ALA A 116 6.91 30.70 5.86
C ALA A 116 8.34 31.12 6.16
N ASP A 117 8.83 30.87 7.40
CA ASP A 117 10.23 31.11 7.77
C ASP A 117 11.17 30.25 6.95
N CYS A 118 10.88 28.95 6.85
CA CYS A 118 11.66 28.04 5.99
C CYS A 118 11.65 28.48 4.52
N ALA A 119 10.49 28.89 3.98
CA ALA A 119 10.35 29.36 2.61
C ALA A 119 11.19 30.62 2.35
N LEU A 120 11.14 31.61 3.24
CA LEU A 120 11.96 32.83 3.13
C LEU A 120 13.46 32.54 3.16
N LYS A 121 13.90 31.66 4.07
CA LYS A 121 15.32 31.27 4.17
C LYS A 121 15.82 30.59 2.90
N GLN A 122 15.03 29.66 2.36
CA GLN A 122 15.36 29.04 1.07
C GLN A 122 15.36 30.05 -0.08
N LEU A 123 14.43 31.01 -0.10
CA LEU A 123 14.38 32.04 -1.13
C LEU A 123 15.66 32.90 -1.12
N ILE A 124 16.12 33.32 0.05
CA ILE A 124 17.32 34.16 0.18
C ILE A 124 18.59 33.41 -0.22
N SER A 125 18.66 32.11 0.05
CA SER A 125 19.77 31.28 -0.40
C SER A 125 19.84 31.15 -1.93
N VAL A 126 18.71 31.28 -2.62
CA VAL A 126 18.61 31.18 -4.08
C VAL A 126 18.65 32.55 -4.77
N ASP A 127 17.93 33.55 -4.25
CA ASP A 127 17.70 34.81 -4.94
C ASP A 127 18.30 36.01 -4.15
N ASN A 128 19.23 36.74 -4.76
CA ASN A 128 19.77 37.98 -4.21
C ASN A 128 18.71 39.09 -4.38
N LEU A 129 17.74 39.14 -3.50
CA LEU A 129 16.70 40.16 -3.50
C LEU A 129 17.32 41.50 -3.03
N GLU A 130 17.21 42.57 -3.86
CA GLU A 130 17.84 43.90 -3.60
C GLU A 130 17.45 44.46 -2.20
N ASN A 131 16.22 44.21 -1.75
CA ASN A 131 15.73 44.70 -0.45
C ASN A 131 16.10 43.79 0.72
N MET A 132 16.83 42.70 0.50
CA MET A 132 17.26 41.74 1.50
C MET A 132 18.81 41.67 1.64
N GLU A 133 19.53 42.60 1.01
CA GLU A 133 20.98 42.71 1.20
C GLU A 133 21.29 42.95 2.68
N GLY A 134 22.17 42.10 3.26
CA GLY A 134 22.56 42.15 4.68
C GLY A 134 21.62 41.40 5.64
N LEU A 135 20.49 40.82 5.18
CA LEU A 135 19.64 39.97 6.03
C LEU A 135 20.18 38.53 6.17
N GLN A 136 21.12 38.13 5.30
CA GLN A 136 21.80 36.83 5.45
C GLN A 136 22.53 36.72 6.80
N ASP A 137 23.06 37.86 7.33
CA ASP A 137 23.69 37.90 8.65
C ASP A 137 22.67 37.92 9.81
N ARG A 138 21.35 38.04 9.51
CA ARG A 138 20.22 38.08 10.47
C ARG A 138 19.17 37.07 10.13
N GLU A 139 19.57 35.94 9.63
CA GLU A 139 18.66 34.85 9.19
C GLU A 139 17.64 34.43 10.24
N GLU A 140 18.01 34.47 11.51
CA GLU A 140 17.13 34.12 12.65
C GLU A 140 15.92 35.06 12.82
N GLU A 141 16.00 36.30 12.31
CA GLU A 141 14.96 37.33 12.45
C GLU A 141 14.23 37.62 11.13
N ILE A 142 14.53 36.91 10.07
CA ILE A 142 14.14 37.27 8.72
C ILE A 142 12.63 37.39 8.53
N LEU A 143 11.87 36.44 9.07
CA LEU A 143 10.40 36.47 9.00
C LEU A 143 9.83 37.62 9.85
N SER A 144 10.38 37.90 11.03
CA SER A 144 9.99 39.06 11.83
C SER A 144 10.19 40.35 11.07
N ILE A 145 11.37 40.54 10.46
CA ILE A 145 11.72 41.72 9.67
C ILE A 145 10.79 41.86 8.46
N TYR A 146 10.51 40.76 7.77
CA TYR A 146 9.59 40.72 6.63
C TYR A 146 8.19 41.22 7.03
N ILE A 147 7.64 40.73 8.14
CA ILE A 147 6.30 41.08 8.59
C ILE A 147 6.25 42.51 9.13
N GLU A 148 7.21 42.91 10.00
CA GLU A 148 7.22 44.23 10.65
C GLU A 148 7.40 45.38 9.65
N ASN A 149 8.30 45.20 8.67
CA ASN A 149 8.59 46.23 7.67
C ASN A 149 7.70 46.12 6.42
N ASN A 150 6.79 45.14 6.37
CA ASN A 150 5.97 44.83 5.20
C ASN A 150 6.80 44.87 3.88
N MET A 151 7.93 44.15 3.91
CA MET A 151 8.95 44.22 2.87
C MET A 151 8.37 43.92 1.49
N ASP A 152 8.78 44.68 0.49
CA ASP A 152 8.50 44.40 -0.92
C ASP A 152 9.59 43.50 -1.50
N ILE A 153 9.24 42.25 -1.76
CA ILE A 153 10.07 41.25 -2.40
C ILE A 153 9.54 40.85 -3.80
N GLY A 154 8.85 41.80 -4.43
CA GLY A 154 8.28 41.62 -5.77
C GLY A 154 7.22 40.50 -5.82
N CYS A 155 7.26 39.71 -6.86
CA CYS A 155 6.29 38.60 -7.07
C CYS A 155 6.30 37.55 -5.94
N TRP A 156 7.40 37.40 -5.23
CA TRP A 156 7.54 36.46 -4.11
C TRP A 156 6.64 36.83 -2.92
N LYS A 157 6.31 38.13 -2.78
CA LYS A 157 5.46 38.61 -1.68
C LYS A 157 4.13 37.87 -1.62
N ARG A 158 3.47 37.69 -2.76
CA ARG A 158 2.19 36.98 -2.82
C ARG A 158 2.30 35.53 -2.33
N LEU A 159 3.35 34.81 -2.78
CA LEU A 159 3.56 33.41 -2.42
C LEU A 159 3.84 33.25 -0.93
N ILE A 160 4.63 34.16 -0.32
CA ILE A 160 4.93 34.13 1.12
C ILE A 160 3.72 34.56 1.95
N ASP A 161 3.02 35.60 1.52
CA ASP A 161 1.82 36.10 2.21
C ASP A 161 0.69 35.04 2.22
N ASP A 162 0.52 34.28 1.13
CA ASP A 162 -0.43 33.18 1.07
C ASP A 162 -0.08 32.05 2.10
N ILE A 163 1.21 31.72 2.28
CA ILE A 163 1.64 30.75 3.29
C ILE A 163 1.34 31.27 4.70
N ILE A 164 1.64 32.56 4.98
CA ILE A 164 1.43 33.17 6.31
C ILE A 164 -0.06 33.26 6.65
N ASP A 165 -0.91 33.61 5.67
CA ASP A 165 -2.36 33.90 5.77
C ASP A 165 -2.66 35.13 6.61
N ASP A 166 -2.46 35.09 7.94
CA ASP A 166 -2.76 36.15 8.90
C ASP A 166 -1.48 36.71 9.54
N LYS A 167 -1.00 37.87 9.05
CA LYS A 167 0.22 38.51 9.55
C LYS A 167 0.14 38.98 10.99
N ASP A 168 -1.03 39.34 11.49
CA ASP A 168 -1.18 39.82 12.86
C ASP A 168 -1.09 38.66 13.86
N LYS A 169 -1.73 37.53 13.55
CA LYS A 169 -1.55 36.31 14.33
C LYS A 169 -0.12 35.79 14.25
N ALA A 170 0.49 35.83 13.09
CA ALA A 170 1.89 35.43 12.90
C ALA A 170 2.83 36.28 13.77
N ARG A 171 2.65 37.61 13.78
CA ARG A 171 3.47 38.52 14.60
C ARG A 171 3.36 38.20 16.11
N ILE A 172 2.14 37.93 16.60
CA ILE A 172 1.91 37.57 18.02
C ILE A 172 2.67 36.26 18.30
N TRP A 173 2.48 35.24 17.48
CA TRP A 173 3.11 33.95 17.70
C TRP A 173 4.64 34.01 17.64
N ILE A 174 5.22 34.77 16.68
CA ILE A 174 6.68 34.96 16.56
C ILE A 174 7.26 35.58 17.82
N ASN A 175 6.60 36.61 18.41
CA ASN A 175 7.08 37.26 19.63
C ASN A 175 7.17 36.31 20.83
N GLU A 176 6.31 35.29 20.88
CA GLU A 176 6.28 34.32 21.97
C GLU A 176 7.25 33.13 21.68
N ASN A 177 7.61 32.87 20.43
CA ASN A 177 8.28 31.63 19.99
C ASN A 177 9.56 31.90 19.15
N LYS A 178 10.29 33.01 19.36
CA LYS A 178 11.46 33.40 18.55
C LYS A 178 12.53 32.31 18.44
N ASP A 179 12.73 31.52 19.49
CA ASP A 179 13.77 30.49 19.53
C ASP A 179 13.50 29.35 18.54
N LEU A 180 12.24 29.08 18.20
CA LEU A 180 11.86 28.05 17.21
C LEU A 180 12.21 28.45 15.78
N LEU A 181 12.45 29.73 15.51
CA LEU A 181 12.85 30.25 14.20
C LEU A 181 14.37 30.37 14.02
N ARG A 182 15.16 29.99 15.04
CA ARG A 182 16.65 29.98 14.96
C ARG A 182 17.18 28.74 14.25
N VAL A 183 16.54 28.37 13.16
CA VAL A 183 16.82 27.15 12.41
C VAL A 183 17.30 27.55 11.01
N HIS A 184 18.40 26.98 10.55
CA HIS A 184 18.92 27.20 9.20
C HIS A 184 18.37 26.19 8.23
N TYR A 185 17.94 26.64 7.03
CA TYR A 185 17.44 25.79 5.96
C TYR A 185 18.16 26.09 4.65
N ASP A 186 18.89 25.11 4.13
CA ASP A 186 19.51 25.17 2.81
C ASP A 186 18.51 24.78 1.70
N TYR A 187 18.47 25.59 0.65
CA TYR A 187 17.83 25.15 -0.58
C TYR A 187 18.69 24.11 -1.28
N GLN A 188 18.12 22.96 -1.53
CA GLN A 188 18.76 21.89 -2.29
C GLN A 188 17.98 21.60 -3.57
N PRO A 189 18.59 21.79 -4.77
CA PRO A 189 17.90 21.63 -6.03
C PRO A 189 17.30 20.23 -6.22
N GLY A 190 15.98 20.17 -6.33
CA GLY A 190 15.25 18.93 -6.56
C GLY A 190 14.85 18.17 -5.30
N GLU A 191 15.04 18.76 -4.11
CA GLU A 191 14.56 18.21 -2.84
C GLU A 191 13.42 19.08 -2.28
N ASP A 192 12.36 18.46 -1.79
CA ASP A 192 11.20 19.16 -1.18
C ASP A 192 11.38 19.29 0.33
N VAL A 193 12.18 20.25 0.76
CA VAL A 193 12.44 20.53 2.19
C VAL A 193 11.17 21.04 2.89
N LEU A 194 10.39 21.91 2.22
CA LEU A 194 9.13 22.40 2.76
C LEU A 194 8.11 21.28 2.97
N GLY A 195 8.02 20.36 2.04
CA GLY A 195 7.17 19.17 2.20
C GLY A 195 7.64 18.27 3.33
N LEU A 196 8.96 18.04 3.47
CA LEU A 196 9.51 17.30 4.60
C LEU A 196 9.13 17.94 5.93
N LEU A 197 9.29 19.27 6.04
CA LEU A 197 8.96 20.04 7.24
C LEU A 197 7.45 19.95 7.54
N TYR A 198 6.60 20.25 6.54
CA TYR A 198 5.15 20.17 6.68
C TYR A 198 4.67 18.82 7.18
N MET A 199 5.17 17.74 6.58
CA MET A 199 4.82 16.40 6.99
C MET A 199 5.30 16.05 8.40
N SER A 200 6.47 16.52 8.78
CA SER A 200 7.07 16.20 10.07
C SER A 200 6.35 16.88 11.24
N ILE A 201 5.76 18.06 11.00
CA ILE A 201 5.01 18.81 12.01
C ILE A 201 3.50 18.54 12.01
N LYS A 202 2.94 18.04 10.90
CA LYS A 202 1.51 17.66 10.81
C LYS A 202 1.23 16.39 11.60
N ASP A 203 0.17 16.36 12.40
CA ASP A 203 -0.20 15.22 13.25
C ASP A 203 -0.34 13.90 12.46
N ILE A 204 0.34 12.86 12.94
CA ILE A 204 0.33 11.51 12.33
C ILE A 204 -1.08 10.90 12.30
N GLY A 205 -1.92 11.23 13.28
CA GLY A 205 -3.32 10.78 13.36
C GLY A 205 -4.16 11.31 12.21
N SER A 206 -4.05 12.60 11.90
CA SER A 206 -4.80 13.26 10.82
C SER A 206 -4.36 12.77 9.44
N ARG A 207 -3.08 12.45 9.26
CA ARG A 207 -2.52 11.94 7.98
C ARG A 207 -3.08 10.59 7.57
N LYS A 208 -3.20 9.66 8.54
CA LYS A 208 -3.79 8.32 8.25
C LYS A 208 -5.26 8.43 7.83
N ALA A 209 -5.99 9.37 8.42
CA ALA A 209 -7.38 9.63 8.03
C ALA A 209 -7.49 10.24 6.63
N ALA A 210 -6.50 11.05 6.22
CA ALA A 210 -6.44 11.69 4.91
C ALA A 210 -5.88 10.79 3.79
N GLY A 211 -5.33 9.59 4.12
CA GLY A 211 -4.71 8.70 3.12
C GLY A 211 -3.47 9.31 2.44
N SER A 212 -2.89 10.35 3.03
CA SER A 212 -1.77 11.11 2.45
C SER A 212 -0.45 10.40 2.72
N TYR A 213 0.11 9.77 1.71
CA TYR A 213 1.45 9.18 1.71
C TYR A 213 2.32 9.89 0.69
N TYR A 214 3.42 10.46 1.13
CA TYR A 214 4.31 11.23 0.27
C TYR A 214 5.36 10.33 -0.38
N THR A 215 5.52 10.51 -1.68
CA THR A 215 6.41 9.68 -2.50
C THR A 215 7.86 10.08 -2.31
N PRO A 216 8.78 9.15 -2.00
CA PRO A 216 10.21 9.44 -1.96
C PRO A 216 10.70 10.08 -3.26
N THR A 217 11.54 11.10 -3.15
CA THR A 217 12.04 11.90 -4.29
C THR A 217 12.73 11.02 -5.35
N ASP A 218 13.41 9.94 -4.95
CA ASP A 218 14.06 9.03 -5.92
C ASP A 218 13.04 8.26 -6.78
N VAL A 219 11.89 7.89 -6.22
CA VAL A 219 10.80 7.27 -7.01
C VAL A 219 10.23 8.29 -7.99
N VAL A 220 10.00 9.53 -7.54
CA VAL A 220 9.52 10.62 -8.41
C VAL A 220 10.48 10.88 -9.56
N LYS A 221 11.80 11.00 -9.27
CA LYS A 221 12.85 11.17 -10.29
C LYS A 221 12.80 10.06 -11.35
N GLN A 222 12.65 8.81 -10.92
CA GLN A 222 12.58 7.66 -11.83
C GLN A 222 11.31 7.68 -12.70
N MET A 223 10.17 8.08 -12.14
CA MET A 223 8.91 8.20 -12.90
C MET A 223 9.01 9.30 -13.95
N VAL A 224 9.46 10.50 -13.56
CA VAL A 224 9.60 11.64 -14.48
C VAL A 224 10.59 11.32 -15.60
N SER A 225 11.76 10.70 -15.28
CA SER A 225 12.72 10.27 -16.29
C SER A 225 12.12 9.28 -17.29
N GLY A 226 11.34 8.31 -16.80
CA GLY A 226 10.69 7.31 -17.63
C GLY A 226 9.64 7.88 -18.59
N ILE A 227 8.91 8.91 -18.16
CA ILE A 227 7.96 9.62 -19.01
C ILE A 227 8.70 10.41 -20.10
N VAL A 228 9.76 11.13 -19.72
CA VAL A 228 10.58 11.92 -20.65
C VAL A 228 11.19 11.04 -21.74
N GLU A 229 11.73 9.87 -21.37
CA GLU A 229 12.26 8.90 -22.34
C GLU A 229 11.17 8.44 -23.35
N ASN A 230 9.97 8.17 -22.89
CA ASN A 230 8.87 7.76 -23.77
C ASN A 230 8.42 8.91 -24.68
N LEU A 231 8.33 10.13 -24.17
CA LEU A 231 7.92 11.30 -24.95
C LEU A 231 8.95 11.66 -26.03
N TYR A 232 10.24 11.58 -25.74
CA TYR A 232 11.28 11.83 -26.76
C TYR A 232 11.32 10.79 -27.86
N ASN A 233 10.81 9.58 -27.58
CA ASN A 233 10.77 8.48 -28.57
C ASN A 233 9.48 8.51 -29.43
N THR A 234 8.41 9.13 -28.95
CA THR A 234 7.07 9.07 -29.60
C THR A 234 6.63 10.38 -30.24
N VAL A 235 7.10 11.54 -29.74
CA VAL A 235 6.72 12.85 -30.26
C VAL A 235 7.75 13.30 -31.29
N GLU A 236 7.31 13.53 -32.52
CA GLU A 236 8.12 14.27 -33.50
C GLU A 236 8.54 15.60 -32.85
N LYS A 237 9.82 15.98 -32.94
CA LYS A 237 10.47 17.11 -32.24
C LYS A 237 9.75 18.47 -32.30
N ASN A 238 8.69 18.59 -33.10
CA ASN A 238 7.93 19.84 -33.31
C ASN A 238 6.71 20.01 -32.39
N ASP A 239 6.24 18.97 -31.66
CA ASP A 239 5.03 19.05 -30.82
C ASP A 239 5.28 19.18 -29.32
N ALA A 240 6.54 19.09 -28.87
CA ALA A 240 6.87 19.22 -27.44
C ALA A 240 6.49 20.61 -26.83
N GLY A 241 6.17 21.60 -27.67
CA GLY A 241 5.78 22.94 -27.25
C GLY A 241 4.36 23.09 -26.70
N HIS A 242 3.51 22.08 -26.80
CA HIS A 242 2.10 22.16 -26.39
C HIS A 242 1.65 21.07 -25.39
N MET A 243 2.58 20.24 -24.92
CA MET A 243 2.27 19.16 -23.99
C MET A 243 1.73 19.66 -22.65
N ARG A 244 0.64 19.10 -22.16
CA ARG A 244 0.04 19.39 -20.86
C ARG A 244 0.26 18.22 -19.89
N VAL A 245 0.83 18.54 -18.72
CA VAL A 245 1.11 17.55 -17.67
C VAL A 245 0.29 17.89 -16.43
N LEU A 246 -0.41 16.91 -15.85
CA LEU A 246 -1.23 17.08 -14.65
C LEU A 246 -0.73 16.21 -13.51
N ASP A 247 -0.59 16.80 -12.32
CA ASP A 247 -0.56 16.06 -11.05
C ASP A 247 -1.91 16.30 -10.32
N PRO A 248 -2.78 15.29 -10.20
CA PRO A 248 -4.14 15.47 -9.66
C PRO A 248 -4.20 15.46 -8.12
N CYS A 249 -3.06 15.30 -7.43
CA CYS A 249 -2.96 15.23 -5.97
C CYS A 249 -1.55 15.63 -5.51
N CYS A 250 -1.16 16.85 -5.89
CA CYS A 250 0.24 17.28 -5.89
C CYS A 250 0.89 17.44 -4.50
N GLY A 251 0.09 17.49 -3.42
CA GLY A 251 0.60 17.78 -2.09
C GLY A 251 1.43 19.06 -2.11
N THR A 252 2.64 19.00 -1.55
CA THR A 252 3.59 20.12 -1.50
C THR A 252 4.42 20.31 -2.77
N GLY A 253 4.18 19.49 -3.82
CA GLY A 253 4.76 19.67 -5.15
C GLY A 253 6.02 18.87 -5.45
N ASN A 254 6.29 17.75 -4.81
CA ASN A 254 7.49 16.94 -5.08
C ASN A 254 7.57 16.50 -6.56
N PHE A 255 6.45 16.11 -7.18
CA PHE A 255 6.39 15.83 -8.62
C PHE A 255 6.65 17.10 -9.45
N LEU A 256 6.05 18.22 -9.05
CA LEU A 256 6.20 19.50 -9.78
C LEU A 256 7.65 19.99 -9.81
N ILE A 257 8.40 19.82 -8.71
CA ILE A 257 9.83 20.11 -8.62
C ILE A 257 10.63 19.32 -9.67
N GLN A 258 10.31 18.04 -9.87
CA GLN A 258 11.03 17.23 -10.87
C GLN A 258 10.56 17.54 -12.30
N LEU A 259 9.25 17.73 -12.51
CA LEU A 259 8.66 18.08 -13.80
C LEU A 259 9.20 19.40 -14.33
N SER A 260 9.34 20.43 -13.49
CA SER A 260 9.80 21.75 -13.90
C SER A 260 11.22 21.75 -14.46
N LYS A 261 12.01 20.70 -14.25
CA LYS A 261 13.35 20.54 -14.83
C LYS A 261 13.32 20.21 -16.33
N VAL A 262 12.21 19.69 -16.82
CA VAL A 262 12.08 19.13 -18.18
C VAL A 262 10.84 19.65 -18.93
N ILE A 263 9.85 20.19 -18.22
CA ILE A 263 8.59 20.69 -18.75
C ILE A 263 8.50 22.19 -18.48
N PRO A 264 8.15 23.03 -19.48
CA PRO A 264 7.91 24.45 -19.28
C PRO A 264 6.78 24.72 -18.27
N LEU A 265 6.96 25.75 -17.44
CA LEU A 265 6.08 26.11 -16.34
C LEU A 265 4.59 26.22 -16.76
N GLY A 266 4.31 26.84 -17.90
CA GLY A 266 2.94 27.01 -18.41
C GLY A 266 2.24 25.71 -18.86
N GLN A 267 2.94 24.58 -18.89
CA GLN A 267 2.43 23.27 -19.28
C GLN A 267 2.21 22.33 -18.08
N ILE A 268 2.60 22.77 -16.89
CA ILE A 268 2.45 22.01 -15.64
C ILE A 268 1.16 22.45 -14.96
N TYR A 269 0.25 21.50 -14.76
CA TYR A 269 -1.01 21.67 -14.06
C TYR A 269 -1.01 20.80 -12.82
N ALA A 270 -1.65 21.25 -11.74
CA ALA A 270 -1.80 20.44 -10.54
C ALA A 270 -3.01 20.86 -9.70
N CYS A 271 -3.49 19.94 -8.87
CA CYS A 271 -4.46 20.28 -7.84
C CYS A 271 -4.27 19.43 -6.59
N ASP A 272 -4.75 19.96 -5.49
CA ASP A 272 -4.91 19.24 -4.22
C ASP A 272 -6.10 19.81 -3.46
N ILE A 273 -6.65 19.05 -2.50
CA ILE A 273 -7.74 19.52 -1.62
C ILE A 273 -7.23 20.32 -0.42
N ASP A 274 -5.94 20.18 -0.09
CA ASP A 274 -5.28 20.84 1.04
C ASP A 274 -4.69 22.19 0.58
N GLU A 275 -5.32 23.28 1.00
CA GLU A 275 -4.95 24.63 0.60
C GLU A 275 -3.49 24.97 0.94
N LEU A 276 -3.02 24.63 2.15
CA LEU A 276 -1.64 24.91 2.54
C LEU A 276 -0.65 24.10 1.69
N SER A 277 -0.95 22.85 1.39
CA SER A 277 -0.14 22.06 0.46
C SER A 277 -0.03 22.71 -0.92
N VAL A 278 -1.15 23.25 -1.46
CA VAL A 278 -1.15 23.97 -2.74
C VAL A 278 -0.31 25.25 -2.69
N GLN A 279 -0.36 25.99 -1.60
CA GLN A 279 0.47 27.19 -1.39
C GLN A 279 1.97 26.84 -1.39
N LEU A 280 2.34 25.76 -0.69
CA LEU A 280 3.72 25.24 -0.68
C LEU A 280 4.15 24.73 -2.06
N ALA A 281 3.27 24.04 -2.78
CA ALA A 281 3.53 23.58 -4.15
C ALA A 281 3.81 24.72 -5.12
N ARG A 282 3.02 25.81 -5.04
CA ARG A 282 3.23 27.04 -5.83
C ARG A 282 4.60 27.66 -5.52
N PHE A 283 4.94 27.76 -4.25
CA PHE A 283 6.24 28.29 -3.82
C PHE A 283 7.40 27.41 -4.32
N ASN A 284 7.33 26.09 -4.09
CA ASN A 284 8.35 25.13 -4.52
C ASN A 284 8.57 25.16 -6.03
N LEU A 285 7.49 25.23 -6.82
CA LEU A 285 7.55 25.33 -8.27
C LEU A 285 8.20 26.63 -8.72
N ALA A 286 7.81 27.77 -8.13
CA ALA A 286 8.40 29.08 -8.40
C ALA A 286 9.90 29.12 -8.09
N LEU A 287 10.28 28.61 -6.92
CA LEU A 287 11.67 28.62 -6.45
C LEU A 287 12.57 27.75 -7.35
N THR A 288 12.09 26.54 -7.69
CA THR A 288 12.82 25.63 -8.57
C THR A 288 12.98 26.22 -9.97
N SER A 289 11.95 26.82 -10.54
CA SER A 289 12.00 27.48 -11.85
C SER A 289 12.96 28.67 -11.86
N SER A 290 12.94 29.51 -10.82
CA SER A 290 13.88 30.63 -10.66
C SER A 290 15.31 30.17 -10.57
N TYR A 291 15.59 29.13 -9.76
CA TYR A 291 16.93 28.55 -9.63
C TYR A 291 17.49 28.02 -10.97
N GLN A 292 16.66 27.33 -11.77
CA GLN A 292 17.05 26.79 -13.07
C GLN A 292 17.36 27.89 -14.08
N CYS A 293 16.51 28.92 -14.15
CA CYS A 293 16.73 30.07 -15.03
C CYS A 293 18.08 30.76 -14.73
N LYS A 294 18.46 30.89 -13.46
CA LYS A 294 19.78 31.42 -13.06
C LYS A 294 20.93 30.54 -13.55
N LYS A 295 20.83 29.25 -13.38
CA LYS A 295 21.89 28.30 -13.76
C LYS A 295 22.13 28.26 -15.26
N GLU A 296 21.05 28.29 -16.07
CA GLU A 296 21.15 28.17 -17.53
C GLU A 296 21.60 29.47 -18.23
N LYS A 297 21.15 30.62 -17.75
CA LYS A 297 21.39 31.90 -18.43
C LYS A 297 22.59 32.68 -17.90
N ALA A 298 23.27 32.22 -16.84
CA ALA A 298 24.32 32.90 -16.13
C ALA A 298 24.00 34.39 -15.81
N ILE A 299 22.69 34.69 -15.58
CA ILE A 299 22.20 36.03 -15.30
C ILE A 299 22.23 36.25 -13.79
N SER A 300 22.80 37.35 -13.35
CA SER A 300 22.91 37.72 -11.92
C SER A 300 21.58 38.11 -11.27
N LYS A 301 20.56 38.36 -12.05
CA LYS A 301 19.21 38.74 -11.57
C LYS A 301 18.12 38.01 -12.37
N THR A 302 17.53 36.97 -11.81
CA THR A 302 16.26 36.42 -12.29
C THR A 302 15.28 36.50 -11.15
N SER A 303 14.51 37.56 -11.09
CA SER A 303 13.31 37.59 -10.24
C SER A 303 12.18 36.86 -10.96
N LEU A 304 11.38 36.11 -10.20
CA LEU A 304 10.09 35.58 -10.66
C LEU A 304 9.29 36.74 -11.30
N ASN A 305 8.88 36.60 -12.56
CA ASN A 305 8.08 37.62 -13.23
C ASN A 305 6.57 37.39 -13.03
N ILE A 306 5.79 38.43 -13.31
CA ILE A 306 4.33 38.40 -13.09
C ILE A 306 3.62 37.38 -14.00
N GLU A 307 4.12 37.15 -15.22
CA GLU A 307 3.55 36.20 -16.15
C GLU A 307 3.70 34.76 -15.63
N ASP A 308 4.88 34.41 -15.15
CA ASP A 308 5.14 33.09 -14.58
C ASP A 308 4.37 32.90 -13.26
N LEU A 309 4.25 33.94 -12.43
CA LEU A 309 3.42 33.92 -11.24
C LEU A 309 1.94 33.64 -11.59
N ASN A 310 1.40 34.33 -12.60
CA ASN A 310 0.02 34.11 -13.03
C ASN A 310 -0.18 32.66 -13.53
N LYS A 311 0.74 32.12 -14.34
CA LYS A 311 0.68 30.71 -14.78
C LYS A 311 0.65 29.74 -13.61
N ILE A 312 1.44 30.01 -12.56
CA ILE A 312 1.46 29.18 -11.34
C ILE A 312 0.08 29.20 -10.67
N TYR A 313 -0.53 30.36 -10.50
CA TYR A 313 -1.84 30.48 -9.84
C TYR A 313 -2.99 29.93 -10.68
N ASP A 314 -2.93 30.07 -12.00
CA ASP A 314 -3.96 29.57 -12.92
C ASP A 314 -3.92 28.04 -13.03
N ASN A 315 -2.73 27.44 -13.01
CA ASN A 315 -2.54 26.02 -13.27
C ASN A 315 -2.48 25.18 -12.00
N ILE A 316 -2.05 25.75 -10.85
CA ILE A 316 -1.93 25.02 -9.58
C ILE A 316 -3.08 25.46 -8.66
N THR A 317 -4.09 24.61 -8.50
CA THR A 317 -5.36 25.01 -7.89
C THR A 317 -5.74 24.16 -6.67
N CYS A 318 -6.38 24.81 -5.68
CA CYS A 318 -7.00 24.09 -4.56
C CYS A 318 -8.39 23.62 -4.97
N ARG A 319 -8.54 22.34 -5.29
CA ARG A 319 -9.82 21.74 -5.68
C ARG A 319 -9.84 20.24 -5.49
N ASN A 320 -11.04 19.66 -5.40
CA ASN A 320 -11.21 18.22 -5.41
C ASN A 320 -11.19 17.69 -6.85
N PHE A 321 -10.16 16.93 -7.20
CA PHE A 321 -10.00 16.33 -8.52
C PHE A 321 -11.17 15.43 -8.95
N LEU A 322 -11.82 14.76 -7.98
CA LEU A 322 -12.88 13.80 -8.25
C LEU A 322 -14.25 14.47 -8.54
N THR A 323 -14.42 15.77 -8.28
CA THR A 323 -15.63 16.49 -8.67
C THR A 323 -15.52 16.91 -10.13
N LYS A 324 -16.54 16.54 -10.93
CA LYS A 324 -16.63 16.94 -12.35
C LYS A 324 -17.29 18.30 -12.45
N GLU A 325 -16.57 19.29 -12.93
CA GLU A 325 -17.11 20.61 -13.27
C GLU A 325 -17.54 20.61 -14.74
N ASP A 326 -18.62 21.33 -15.07
CA ASP A 326 -19.21 21.34 -16.42
C ASP A 326 -18.31 22.00 -17.48
N THR A 327 -17.14 22.52 -17.12
CA THR A 327 -16.23 23.30 -18.00
C THR A 327 -14.96 22.52 -18.39
N GLU A 328 -14.88 21.21 -18.11
CA GLU A 328 -13.64 20.45 -18.32
C GLU A 328 -13.55 19.85 -19.72
N ASP A 329 -13.19 20.68 -20.70
CA ASP A 329 -12.76 20.25 -22.04
C ASP A 329 -11.22 20.16 -22.18
N ILE A 330 -10.48 20.14 -21.04
CA ILE A 330 -9.01 20.09 -21.07
C ILE A 330 -8.55 18.64 -20.95
N TYR A 331 -7.89 18.14 -22.00
CA TYR A 331 -7.20 16.87 -22.00
C TYR A 331 -5.71 17.07 -21.72
N PHE A 332 -5.10 16.07 -21.07
CA PHE A 332 -3.69 16.06 -20.70
C PHE A 332 -2.95 14.96 -21.46
N ASP A 333 -1.76 15.28 -21.92
CA ASP A 333 -0.87 14.31 -22.58
C ASP A 333 -0.21 13.38 -21.55
N VAL A 334 0.02 13.90 -20.35
CA VAL A 334 0.58 13.14 -19.22
C VAL A 334 -0.19 13.45 -17.95
N ILE A 335 -0.54 12.39 -17.22
CA ILE A 335 -1.03 12.51 -15.84
C ILE A 335 -0.09 11.67 -14.94
N ILE A 336 0.46 12.30 -13.91
CA ILE A 336 1.45 11.66 -13.03
C ILE A 336 1.20 12.05 -11.58
N GLY A 337 1.37 11.13 -10.63
CA GLY A 337 1.20 11.44 -9.21
C GLY A 337 1.14 10.22 -8.31
N ASN A 338 0.79 10.48 -7.05
CA ASN A 338 0.52 9.45 -6.05
C ASN A 338 -0.87 9.70 -5.44
N PRO A 339 -1.95 9.12 -5.99
CA PRO A 339 -3.29 9.32 -5.47
C PRO A 339 -3.43 8.81 -4.03
N PRO A 340 -4.34 9.40 -3.22
CA PRO A 340 -4.51 9.00 -1.83
C PRO A 340 -4.99 7.55 -1.69
N TRP A 341 -4.43 6.79 -0.72
CA TRP A 341 -4.76 5.38 -0.47
C TRP A 341 -5.62 5.24 0.77
N GLY A 342 -6.80 4.60 0.62
CA GLY A 342 -7.70 4.36 1.74
C GLY A 342 -8.32 5.64 2.34
N TYR A 343 -8.47 6.68 1.54
CA TYR A 343 -9.13 7.91 1.96
C TYR A 343 -10.59 7.66 2.33
N ALA A 344 -11.02 8.18 3.46
CA ALA A 344 -12.39 8.03 3.95
C ALA A 344 -13.26 9.21 3.48
N PHE A 345 -14.05 8.99 2.45
CA PHE A 345 -15.02 9.98 1.96
C PHE A 345 -16.20 10.13 2.95
N ASP A 346 -16.71 11.34 3.09
CA ASP A 346 -17.98 11.61 3.79
C ASP A 346 -19.19 11.04 3.03
N CYS A 347 -20.37 11.15 3.61
CA CYS A 347 -21.57 10.55 3.04
C CYS A 347 -21.95 11.19 1.70
N ASP A 348 -21.88 12.52 1.60
CA ASP A 348 -22.30 13.27 0.40
C ASP A 348 -21.37 12.99 -0.77
N MET A 349 -20.05 12.96 -0.50
CA MET A 349 -19.05 12.62 -1.51
C MET A 349 -19.17 11.16 -1.97
N ARG A 350 -19.43 10.22 -1.06
CA ARG A 350 -19.69 8.81 -1.44
C ARG A 350 -20.89 8.67 -2.37
N ASP A 351 -22.00 9.35 -2.05
CA ASP A 351 -23.19 9.33 -2.89
C ASP A 351 -22.94 9.95 -4.27
N TYR A 352 -22.12 11.00 -4.32
CA TYR A 352 -21.67 11.59 -5.59
C TYR A 352 -20.83 10.60 -6.39
N LEU A 353 -19.80 10.00 -5.78
CA LEU A 353 -18.90 9.06 -6.44
C LEU A 353 -19.64 7.83 -6.98
N HIS A 354 -20.56 7.23 -6.20
CA HIS A 354 -21.40 6.11 -6.65
C HIS A 354 -22.24 6.42 -7.90
N LYS A 355 -22.59 7.69 -8.11
CA LYS A 355 -23.37 8.12 -9.28
C LYS A 355 -22.51 8.41 -10.51
N LYS A 356 -21.24 8.79 -10.30
CA LYS A 356 -20.37 9.35 -11.33
C LYS A 356 -19.30 8.39 -11.82
N TYR A 357 -18.89 7.41 -11.00
CA TYR A 357 -17.76 6.54 -11.27
C TYR A 357 -18.14 5.06 -11.15
N ARG A 358 -17.69 4.26 -12.11
CA ARG A 358 -17.88 2.82 -12.16
C ARG A 358 -17.08 2.11 -11.06
N THR A 359 -15.90 2.63 -10.76
CA THR A 359 -14.99 2.09 -9.73
C THR A 359 -15.47 2.34 -8.30
N ALA A 360 -16.42 3.24 -8.10
CA ALA A 360 -17.05 3.48 -6.80
C ALA A 360 -18.09 2.39 -6.48
N GLY A 361 -17.63 1.16 -6.25
CA GLY A 361 -18.48 -0.01 -6.04
C GLY A 361 -19.25 -0.02 -4.72
N ARG A 362 -20.34 -0.81 -4.64
CA ARG A 362 -21.25 -0.90 -3.47
C ARG A 362 -20.58 -1.44 -2.19
N ARG A 363 -19.42 -2.10 -2.26
CA ARG A 363 -18.74 -2.75 -1.13
C ARG A 363 -17.72 -1.86 -0.41
N GLY A 364 -17.51 -0.68 -0.90
CA GLY A 364 -16.53 0.30 -0.42
C GLY A 364 -15.89 1.01 -1.61
N ILE A 365 -15.45 2.24 -1.39
CA ILE A 365 -14.74 3.03 -2.39
C ILE A 365 -13.28 3.06 -1.99
N GLU A 366 -12.42 2.57 -2.88
CA GLU A 366 -10.99 2.81 -2.77
C GLU A 366 -10.62 4.06 -3.56
N SER A 367 -10.00 5.02 -2.89
CA SER A 367 -9.78 6.35 -3.47
C SER A 367 -8.95 6.32 -4.75
N TYR A 368 -7.83 5.61 -4.77
CA TYR A 368 -6.98 5.55 -5.96
C TYR A 368 -7.66 4.85 -7.17
N ASP A 369 -8.62 3.94 -6.96
CA ASP A 369 -9.38 3.33 -8.05
C ASP A 369 -10.19 4.40 -8.82
N VAL A 370 -10.80 5.33 -8.08
CA VAL A 370 -11.57 6.44 -8.66
C VAL A 370 -10.64 7.47 -9.32
N PHE A 371 -9.47 7.72 -8.73
CA PHE A 371 -8.45 8.59 -9.34
C PHE A 371 -7.96 8.04 -10.69
N VAL A 372 -7.74 6.73 -10.81
CA VAL A 372 -7.37 6.09 -12.08
C VAL A 372 -8.46 6.28 -13.13
N GLU A 373 -9.74 6.01 -12.79
CA GLU A 373 -10.87 6.18 -13.71
C GLU A 373 -10.95 7.63 -14.19
N ARG A 374 -10.94 8.60 -13.25
CA ARG A 374 -11.01 10.03 -13.59
C ARG A 374 -9.85 10.47 -14.46
N SER A 375 -8.64 9.99 -14.17
CA SER A 375 -7.45 10.31 -14.95
C SER A 375 -7.54 9.79 -16.38
N LEU A 376 -8.02 8.57 -16.59
CA LEU A 376 -8.22 8.00 -17.92
C LEU A 376 -9.29 8.77 -18.73
N GLU A 377 -10.31 9.36 -18.07
CA GLU A 377 -11.26 10.25 -18.72
C GLU A 377 -10.59 11.52 -19.27
N LEU A 378 -9.69 12.13 -18.48
CA LEU A 378 -9.01 13.39 -18.82
C LEU A 378 -7.72 13.20 -19.64
N LEU A 379 -7.31 11.97 -19.89
CA LEU A 379 -6.12 11.68 -20.68
C LEU A 379 -6.42 11.85 -22.18
N ALA A 380 -5.54 12.49 -22.94
CA ALA A 380 -5.60 12.54 -24.39
C ALA A 380 -5.39 11.15 -25.02
N ASP A 381 -5.84 10.94 -26.23
CA ASP A 381 -5.57 9.68 -26.98
C ASP A 381 -4.07 9.54 -27.22
N GLY A 382 -3.52 8.37 -26.88
CA GLY A 382 -2.08 8.15 -26.85
C GLY A 382 -1.36 8.76 -25.64
N GLY A 383 -2.07 9.46 -24.77
CA GLY A 383 -1.51 10.04 -23.56
C GLY A 383 -1.10 8.99 -22.52
N VAL A 384 -0.27 9.40 -21.57
CA VAL A 384 0.36 8.53 -20.57
C VAL A 384 -0.12 8.89 -19.15
N LEU A 385 -0.64 7.89 -18.43
CA LEU A 385 -0.92 7.97 -17.00
C LEU A 385 0.14 7.16 -16.24
N GLU A 386 0.83 7.75 -15.27
CA GLU A 386 1.73 6.99 -14.39
C GLU A 386 1.49 7.34 -12.92
N PHE A 387 1.00 6.37 -12.15
CA PHE A 387 0.70 6.52 -10.74
C PHE A 387 1.51 5.59 -9.85
N VAL A 388 1.80 6.05 -8.62
CA VAL A 388 2.25 5.20 -7.53
C VAL A 388 1.02 4.57 -6.87
N LEU A 389 0.92 3.25 -6.90
CA LEU A 389 -0.27 2.50 -6.47
C LEU A 389 0.12 1.31 -5.58
N PRO A 390 -0.77 0.84 -4.70
CA PRO A 390 -0.61 -0.45 -4.05
C PRO A 390 -0.52 -1.58 -5.08
N GLU A 391 0.42 -2.51 -4.88
CA GLU A 391 0.55 -3.72 -5.73
C GLU A 391 -0.76 -4.51 -5.81
N ALA A 392 -1.63 -4.38 -4.81
CA ALA A 392 -2.95 -5.00 -4.73
C ALA A 392 -3.86 -4.71 -5.94
N ILE A 393 -3.66 -3.59 -6.64
CA ILE A 393 -4.45 -3.25 -7.84
C ILE A 393 -4.32 -4.31 -8.93
N LEU A 394 -3.19 -5.03 -8.97
CA LEU A 394 -2.92 -6.00 -10.03
C LEU A 394 -3.79 -7.26 -9.94
N ASP A 395 -4.21 -7.70 -8.76
CA ASP A 395 -4.86 -9.01 -8.59
C ASP A 395 -5.91 -9.12 -7.46
N VAL A 396 -5.96 -8.17 -6.50
CA VAL A 396 -6.94 -8.26 -5.42
C VAL A 396 -8.35 -7.99 -5.92
N ARG A 397 -9.29 -8.84 -5.51
CA ARG A 397 -10.69 -8.84 -6.00
C ARG A 397 -11.41 -7.50 -5.83
N ASN A 398 -11.08 -6.73 -4.80
CA ASN A 398 -11.74 -5.45 -4.56
C ASN A 398 -11.46 -4.43 -5.67
N HIS A 399 -10.36 -4.58 -6.41
CA HIS A 399 -9.94 -3.72 -7.52
C HIS A 399 -10.36 -4.24 -8.89
N ARG A 400 -11.34 -5.17 -8.96
CA ARG A 400 -11.81 -5.75 -10.21
C ARG A 400 -12.37 -4.70 -11.17
N ASP A 401 -13.11 -3.75 -10.62
CA ASP A 401 -13.80 -2.74 -11.42
C ASP A 401 -12.80 -1.74 -12.05
N VAL A 402 -11.77 -1.31 -11.31
CA VAL A 402 -10.72 -0.45 -11.89
C VAL A 402 -9.87 -1.20 -12.92
N ARG A 403 -9.58 -2.49 -12.71
CA ARG A 403 -8.90 -3.30 -13.75
C ARG A 403 -9.72 -3.41 -15.04
N GLN A 404 -11.05 -3.49 -14.92
CA GLN A 404 -11.90 -3.47 -16.11
C GLN A 404 -11.84 -2.09 -16.80
N VAL A 405 -11.87 -0.99 -16.04
CA VAL A 405 -11.72 0.37 -16.60
C VAL A 405 -10.38 0.51 -17.32
N ILE A 406 -9.29 0.03 -16.72
CA ILE A 406 -7.97 0.04 -17.34
C ILE A 406 -7.97 -0.76 -18.66
N ALA A 407 -8.49 -2.00 -18.63
CA ALA A 407 -8.55 -2.86 -19.81
C ALA A 407 -9.43 -2.31 -20.94
N ASP A 408 -10.47 -1.55 -20.60
CA ASP A 408 -11.38 -0.94 -21.57
C ASP A 408 -10.82 0.34 -22.23
N ASN A 409 -9.76 0.97 -21.64
CA ASN A 409 -9.32 2.31 -22.07
C ASN A 409 -7.82 2.42 -22.36
N SER A 410 -6.99 1.47 -21.93
CA SER A 410 -5.54 1.62 -22.01
C SER A 410 -4.79 0.30 -22.13
N ASP A 411 -3.54 0.42 -22.56
CA ASP A 411 -2.52 -0.64 -22.54
C ASP A 411 -1.56 -0.40 -21.37
N ILE A 412 -0.88 -1.43 -20.89
CA ILE A 412 0.19 -1.28 -19.91
C ILE A 412 1.49 -0.92 -20.63
N GLY A 413 2.04 0.26 -20.31
CA GLY A 413 3.35 0.68 -20.83
C GLY A 413 4.51 0.24 -19.96
N ARG A 414 4.36 0.36 -18.62
CA ARG A 414 5.42 0.01 -17.65
C ARG A 414 4.83 -0.39 -16.30
N VAL A 415 5.48 -1.37 -15.65
CA VAL A 415 5.23 -1.66 -14.22
C VAL A 415 6.57 -1.79 -13.50
N ARG A 416 6.79 -0.95 -12.49
CA ARG A 416 7.96 -1.06 -11.61
C ARG A 416 7.51 -1.44 -10.20
N PHE A 417 8.03 -2.54 -9.67
CA PHE A 417 7.76 -3.00 -8.32
C PHE A 417 8.74 -2.31 -7.36
N VAL A 418 8.26 -1.32 -6.61
CA VAL A 418 9.08 -0.52 -5.69
C VAL A 418 9.09 -1.06 -4.25
N GLY A 419 8.18 -2.01 -3.95
CA GLY A 419 8.13 -2.68 -2.65
C GLY A 419 7.61 -1.79 -1.51
N ASP A 420 8.11 -2.01 -0.29
CA ASP A 420 7.69 -1.28 0.91
C ASP A 420 8.43 0.06 1.01
N VAL A 421 8.09 1.02 0.15
CA VAL A 421 8.70 2.37 0.12
C VAL A 421 8.10 3.32 1.15
N PHE A 422 6.91 3.01 1.69
CA PHE A 422 6.24 3.83 2.69
C PHE A 422 6.43 3.24 4.08
N HIS A 423 7.21 3.89 4.94
CA HIS A 423 7.43 3.44 6.30
C HIS A 423 6.13 3.36 7.12
N GLY A 424 5.98 2.29 7.89
CA GLY A 424 4.80 2.06 8.73
C GLY A 424 3.56 1.54 8.00
N VAL A 425 3.62 1.42 6.67
CA VAL A 425 2.57 0.82 5.84
C VAL A 425 3.09 -0.51 5.30
N GLN A 426 2.48 -1.61 5.72
CA GLN A 426 2.76 -2.95 5.16
C GLN A 426 1.93 -3.13 3.88
N CYS A 427 2.26 -2.36 2.86
CA CYS A 427 1.57 -2.39 1.57
C CYS A 427 2.60 -2.15 0.47
N PRO A 428 3.10 -3.20 -0.19
CA PRO A 428 4.04 -3.04 -1.28
C PRO A 428 3.42 -2.20 -2.40
N ALA A 429 4.23 -1.31 -2.95
CA ALA A 429 3.84 -0.36 -3.98
C ALA A 429 4.43 -0.72 -5.35
N ILE A 430 3.77 -0.23 -6.38
CA ILE A 430 4.24 -0.24 -7.77
C ILE A 430 4.15 1.17 -8.35
N THR A 431 4.94 1.48 -9.38
CA THR A 431 4.53 2.50 -10.35
C THR A 431 3.89 1.79 -11.53
N LEU A 432 2.69 2.23 -11.90
CA LEU A 432 1.92 1.68 -13.01
C LEU A 432 1.76 2.75 -14.07
N GLN A 433 2.33 2.50 -15.25
CA GLN A 433 2.20 3.35 -16.42
C GLN A 433 1.20 2.73 -17.39
N LEU A 434 0.19 3.51 -17.75
CA LEU A 434 -0.86 3.17 -18.70
C LEU A 434 -0.76 4.12 -19.89
N VAL A 435 -1.02 3.62 -21.08
CA VAL A 435 -1.08 4.40 -22.32
C VAL A 435 -2.51 4.31 -22.85
N LYS A 436 -3.19 5.45 -22.99
CA LYS A 436 -4.56 5.48 -23.53
C LYS A 436 -4.55 5.01 -24.98
N SER A 437 -5.37 4.05 -25.31
CA SER A 437 -5.34 3.34 -26.59
C SER A 437 -6.72 3.30 -27.23
N SER A 438 -6.77 3.38 -28.58
CA SER A 438 -7.98 3.17 -29.37
C SER A 438 -8.33 1.68 -29.53
N ALA A 439 -7.34 0.80 -29.30
CA ALA A 439 -7.51 -0.67 -29.25
C ALA A 439 -6.88 -1.18 -27.93
N PRO A 440 -7.57 -0.96 -26.78
CA PRO A 440 -6.98 -1.17 -25.47
C PRO A 440 -6.99 -2.63 -25.01
N GLY A 441 -6.31 -2.88 -23.91
CA GLY A 441 -6.33 -4.15 -23.20
C GLY A 441 -5.10 -5.01 -23.43
N HIS A 442 -4.00 -4.43 -23.89
CA HIS A 442 -2.77 -5.14 -24.25
C HIS A 442 -1.63 -4.91 -23.26
N THR A 443 -0.70 -5.84 -23.26
CA THR A 443 0.56 -5.80 -22.48
C THR A 443 1.80 -5.90 -23.35
N GLU A 444 1.67 -6.13 -24.66
CA GLU A 444 2.80 -6.22 -25.58
C GLU A 444 3.63 -4.94 -25.55
N GLY A 445 4.94 -5.08 -25.40
CA GLY A 445 5.86 -3.94 -25.24
C GLY A 445 5.98 -3.40 -23.82
N ALA A 446 5.19 -3.88 -22.86
CA ALA A 446 5.24 -3.41 -21.47
C ALA A 446 6.60 -3.70 -20.82
N ALA A 447 7.24 -2.66 -20.27
CA ALA A 447 8.51 -2.77 -19.56
C ALA A 447 8.25 -3.09 -18.07
N ILE A 448 8.79 -4.21 -17.60
CA ILE A 448 8.62 -4.69 -16.22
C ILE A 448 9.95 -4.62 -15.49
N GLU A 449 9.92 -4.02 -14.28
CA GLU A 449 11.07 -3.97 -13.38
C GLU A 449 10.69 -4.52 -12.00
N ARG A 450 11.32 -5.62 -11.60
CA ARG A 450 11.01 -6.34 -10.37
C ARG A 450 12.25 -6.96 -9.75
N ASN A 451 12.53 -6.69 -8.47
CA ASN A 451 13.68 -7.27 -7.72
C ASN A 451 15.03 -7.13 -8.45
N GLY A 452 15.26 -5.98 -9.10
CA GLY A 452 16.48 -5.73 -9.89
C GLY A 452 16.51 -6.40 -11.26
N GLN A 453 15.52 -7.20 -11.61
CA GLN A 453 15.34 -7.77 -12.95
C GLN A 453 14.50 -6.82 -13.81
N LYS A 454 14.88 -6.73 -15.10
CA LYS A 454 14.15 -5.95 -16.11
C LYS A 454 13.87 -6.84 -17.30
N PHE A 455 12.63 -6.84 -17.77
CA PHE A 455 12.25 -7.53 -19.00
C PHE A 455 11.11 -6.78 -19.69
N VAL A 456 10.89 -7.09 -20.97
CA VAL A 456 9.78 -6.58 -21.76
C VAL A 456 8.84 -7.75 -22.06
N ILE A 457 7.55 -7.54 -21.96
CA ILE A 457 6.54 -8.52 -22.39
C ILE A 457 6.48 -8.46 -23.91
N CYS A 458 6.91 -9.53 -24.58
CA CYS A 458 6.89 -9.63 -26.05
C CYS A 458 5.62 -10.33 -26.57
N ASN A 459 5.07 -11.27 -25.78
CA ASN A 459 3.85 -11.99 -26.09
C ASN A 459 2.67 -11.35 -25.37
N ASP A 460 1.72 -10.82 -26.12
CA ASP A 460 0.58 -10.12 -25.54
C ASP A 460 -0.20 -10.99 -24.54
N ARG A 461 -0.57 -10.37 -23.42
CA ARG A 461 -1.40 -10.96 -22.39
C ARG A 461 -2.59 -10.03 -22.21
N HIS A 462 -3.75 -10.42 -22.72
CA HIS A 462 -4.95 -9.62 -22.59
C HIS A 462 -5.23 -9.26 -21.11
N LEU A 463 -5.49 -7.99 -20.88
CA LEU A 463 -5.82 -7.51 -19.54
C LEU A 463 -7.18 -8.09 -19.11
N SER A 464 -7.19 -8.68 -17.93
CA SER A 464 -8.39 -9.28 -17.36
C SER A 464 -8.75 -8.58 -16.04
N PRO A 465 -10.04 -8.32 -15.79
CA PRO A 465 -10.47 -7.78 -14.50
C PRO A 465 -10.17 -8.72 -13.33
N ASP A 466 -9.91 -9.99 -13.59
CA ASP A 466 -9.57 -10.96 -12.55
C ASP A 466 -8.10 -10.89 -12.10
N GLY A 467 -7.24 -10.25 -12.89
CA GLY A 467 -5.84 -9.98 -12.54
C GLY A 467 -4.96 -9.72 -13.75
N PHE A 468 -3.95 -8.88 -13.56
CA PHE A 468 -2.96 -8.53 -14.58
C PHE A 468 -1.72 -9.41 -14.42
N GLN A 469 -1.42 -10.22 -15.44
CA GLN A 469 -0.32 -11.19 -15.42
C GLN A 469 1.02 -10.55 -15.85
N VAL A 470 1.38 -9.43 -15.23
CA VAL A 470 2.57 -8.63 -15.58
C VAL A 470 3.83 -8.99 -14.78
N ARG A 471 3.70 -9.86 -13.75
CA ARG A 471 4.82 -10.22 -12.87
C ARG A 471 5.80 -11.22 -13.46
N LEU A 472 5.41 -11.90 -14.54
CA LEU A 472 6.10 -13.04 -15.12
C LEU A 472 6.82 -12.64 -16.40
N SER A 473 8.02 -13.20 -16.64
CA SER A 473 8.61 -13.18 -17.97
C SER A 473 7.76 -13.99 -18.96
N ASP A 474 7.99 -13.83 -20.27
CA ASP A 474 7.24 -14.61 -21.25
C ASP A 474 7.47 -16.11 -21.08
N GLU A 475 8.71 -16.53 -20.80
CA GLU A 475 9.05 -17.93 -20.54
C GLU A 475 8.31 -18.47 -19.30
N GLU A 476 8.30 -17.72 -18.20
CA GLU A 476 7.55 -18.11 -17.00
C GLU A 476 6.05 -18.22 -17.27
N TYR A 477 5.50 -17.28 -18.04
CA TYR A 477 4.09 -17.24 -18.37
C TYR A 477 3.68 -18.39 -19.30
N GLU A 478 4.48 -18.71 -20.31
CA GLU A 478 4.23 -19.83 -21.18
C GLU A 478 4.26 -21.19 -20.47
N VAL A 479 5.23 -21.38 -19.56
CA VAL A 479 5.26 -22.58 -18.70
C VAL A 479 4.00 -22.65 -17.84
N LEU A 480 3.60 -21.54 -17.22
CA LEU A 480 2.38 -21.48 -16.40
C LEU A 480 1.14 -21.86 -17.24
N LEU A 481 0.99 -21.29 -18.45
CA LEU A 481 -0.14 -21.58 -19.33
C LEU A 481 -0.18 -23.05 -19.76
N ARG A 482 0.96 -23.67 -20.08
CA ARG A 482 1.01 -25.10 -20.39
C ARG A 482 0.52 -25.95 -19.22
N LEU A 483 0.94 -25.62 -18.00
CA LEU A 483 0.52 -26.33 -16.79
C LEU A 483 -0.97 -26.17 -16.49
N GLU A 484 -1.52 -24.98 -16.67
CA GLU A 484 -2.94 -24.70 -16.41
C GLU A 484 -3.87 -25.31 -17.47
N ASN A 485 -3.39 -25.41 -18.71
CA ASN A 485 -4.13 -25.99 -19.83
C ASN A 485 -3.81 -27.47 -20.05
N THR A 486 -3.17 -28.15 -19.09
CA THR A 486 -2.92 -29.59 -19.18
C THR A 486 -4.24 -30.32 -19.38
N GLY A 487 -4.33 -31.12 -20.44
CA GLY A 487 -5.49 -31.98 -20.69
C GLY A 487 -5.65 -33.03 -19.60
N ASN A 488 -6.84 -33.64 -19.50
CA ASN A 488 -7.13 -34.71 -18.55
C ASN A 488 -6.93 -34.30 -17.06
N CYS A 489 -7.29 -33.06 -16.71
CA CYS A 489 -7.28 -32.56 -15.35
C CYS A 489 -8.68 -32.21 -14.86
N THR A 490 -8.86 -32.26 -13.54
CA THR A 490 -10.01 -31.73 -12.82
C THR A 490 -9.55 -30.67 -11.82
N SER A 491 -10.44 -30.17 -10.97
CA SER A 491 -10.09 -29.21 -9.91
C SER A 491 -10.90 -29.46 -8.65
N LEU A 492 -10.50 -28.87 -7.54
CA LEU A 492 -11.24 -28.95 -6.28
C LEU A 492 -12.48 -28.06 -6.24
N ARG A 493 -12.72 -27.24 -7.27
CA ARG A 493 -13.87 -26.33 -7.32
C ARG A 493 -15.20 -27.12 -7.36
N GLY A 494 -16.00 -26.96 -6.29
CA GLY A 494 -17.25 -27.71 -6.13
C GLY A 494 -17.07 -29.19 -5.80
N GLN A 495 -15.83 -29.68 -5.63
CA GLN A 495 -15.49 -31.07 -5.37
C GLN A 495 -14.67 -31.23 -4.08
N ALA A 496 -14.76 -30.28 -3.15
CA ALA A 496 -14.12 -30.34 -1.84
C ALA A 496 -14.88 -29.51 -0.80
N ASP A 497 -14.90 -29.98 0.43
CA ASP A 497 -15.28 -29.19 1.58
C ASP A 497 -14.07 -28.46 2.16
N PHE A 498 -14.26 -27.21 2.55
CA PHE A 498 -13.24 -26.40 3.18
C PHE A 498 -13.69 -25.93 4.56
N ALA A 499 -12.82 -26.00 5.55
CA ALA A 499 -13.06 -25.51 6.88
C ALA A 499 -11.95 -24.56 7.35
N LEU A 500 -12.35 -23.44 7.93
CA LEU A 500 -11.46 -22.54 8.63
C LEU A 500 -11.01 -23.20 9.94
N GLY A 501 -9.72 -23.08 10.29
CA GLY A 501 -9.25 -23.41 11.62
C GLY A 501 -9.87 -22.50 12.69
N ILE A 502 -10.00 -22.99 13.90
CA ILE A 502 -10.69 -22.34 15.02
C ILE A 502 -10.05 -20.98 15.33
N VAL A 503 -10.86 -19.93 15.36
CA VAL A 503 -10.49 -18.59 15.84
C VAL A 503 -11.01 -18.47 17.28
N THR A 504 -10.12 -18.53 18.24
CA THR A 504 -10.50 -18.55 19.67
C THR A 504 -11.05 -17.20 20.17
N GLY A 505 -10.61 -16.09 19.55
CA GLY A 505 -10.88 -14.74 20.04
C GLY A 505 -9.91 -14.31 21.15
N ASP A 506 -9.52 -15.24 22.03
CA ASP A 506 -8.52 -15.05 23.09
C ASP A 506 -7.68 -16.32 23.29
N ASN A 507 -6.51 -16.33 22.68
CA ASN A 507 -5.60 -17.49 22.77
C ASN A 507 -5.08 -17.72 24.19
N LYS A 508 -4.91 -16.68 25.02
CA LYS A 508 -4.43 -16.84 26.40
C LYS A 508 -5.44 -17.56 27.29
N LYS A 509 -6.72 -17.36 27.00
CA LYS A 509 -7.82 -17.97 27.76
C LYS A 509 -8.10 -19.40 27.34
N TYR A 510 -7.99 -19.71 26.05
CA TYR A 510 -8.51 -20.95 25.49
C TYR A 510 -7.45 -21.97 25.08
N ILE A 511 -6.17 -21.58 24.97
CA ILE A 511 -5.06 -22.46 24.59
C ILE A 511 -4.16 -22.69 25.79
N SER A 512 -3.83 -23.96 26.07
CA SER A 512 -2.87 -24.38 27.07
C SER A 512 -1.72 -25.16 26.42
N VAL A 513 -0.53 -25.11 27.03
CA VAL A 513 0.60 -26.00 26.71
C VAL A 513 0.60 -27.26 27.56
N GLU A 514 -0.27 -27.32 28.57
CA GLU A 514 -0.46 -28.50 29.42
C GLU A 514 -1.88 -29.06 29.19
N LEU A 515 -1.97 -30.37 29.13
CA LEU A 515 -3.27 -31.07 29.01
C LEU A 515 -4.05 -30.91 30.32
N GLN A 516 -5.22 -30.27 30.24
CA GLN A 516 -6.15 -30.09 31.36
C GLN A 516 -7.46 -30.86 31.10
N ASN A 517 -8.26 -31.05 32.14
CA ASN A 517 -9.52 -31.78 32.03
C ASN A 517 -10.47 -31.09 31.05
N GLY A 518 -11.01 -31.84 30.09
CA GLY A 518 -11.90 -31.31 29.02
C GLY A 518 -11.16 -30.64 27.87
N MET A 519 -9.83 -30.73 27.81
CA MET A 519 -9.03 -30.26 26.67
C MET A 519 -8.63 -31.41 25.76
N GLU A 520 -8.41 -31.08 24.51
CA GLU A 520 -7.92 -31.96 23.47
C GLU A 520 -6.74 -31.32 22.71
N PRO A 521 -5.85 -32.13 22.12
CA PRO A 521 -4.75 -31.60 21.33
C PRO A 521 -5.25 -30.86 20.08
N VAL A 522 -4.56 -29.78 19.69
CA VAL A 522 -4.93 -28.95 18.55
C VAL A 522 -3.73 -28.66 17.66
N VAL A 523 -3.91 -28.82 16.34
CA VAL A 523 -2.87 -28.57 15.34
C VAL A 523 -2.77 -27.06 15.04
N THR A 524 -1.54 -26.56 15.06
CA THR A 524 -1.23 -25.19 14.61
C THR A 524 -0.46 -25.20 13.30
N GLY A 525 -0.35 -24.06 12.62
CA GLY A 525 0.45 -23.98 11.40
C GLY A 525 1.94 -24.31 11.59
N ALA A 526 2.47 -24.15 12.80
CA ALA A 526 3.85 -24.52 13.11
C ALA A 526 4.08 -26.05 13.09
N ASP A 527 3.04 -26.80 13.44
CA ASP A 527 3.10 -28.25 13.55
C ASP A 527 3.00 -28.97 12.19
N VAL A 528 2.51 -28.26 11.16
CA VAL A 528 2.21 -28.83 9.83
C VAL A 528 3.44 -28.75 8.92
N TYR A 529 3.81 -29.85 8.32
CA TYR A 529 4.81 -29.97 7.26
C TYR A 529 4.24 -30.78 6.08
N ARG A 530 4.94 -30.86 4.95
CA ARG A 530 4.43 -31.62 3.81
C ARG A 530 4.24 -33.08 4.19
N TYR A 531 3.04 -33.59 3.87
CA TYR A 531 2.56 -34.94 4.10
C TYR A 531 2.16 -35.26 5.55
N GLY A 532 2.65 -34.53 6.57
CA GLY A 532 2.37 -34.88 7.97
C GLY A 532 2.33 -33.67 8.92
N HIS A 533 2.03 -33.97 10.19
CA HIS A 533 2.12 -32.99 11.25
C HIS A 533 2.70 -33.63 12.54
N ASP A 534 3.31 -32.79 13.36
CA ASP A 534 3.92 -33.21 14.63
C ASP A 534 2.91 -33.64 15.69
N LYS A 535 3.42 -34.19 16.79
CA LYS A 535 2.64 -34.27 18.03
C LYS A 535 2.37 -32.86 18.51
N CYS A 536 1.08 -32.56 18.71
CA CYS A 536 0.64 -31.26 19.18
C CYS A 536 1.08 -31.06 20.63
N ASP A 537 1.72 -29.95 20.90
CA ASP A 537 2.11 -29.48 22.24
C ASP A 537 1.14 -28.43 22.80
N LYS A 538 0.04 -28.18 22.09
CA LYS A 538 -1.04 -27.26 22.47
C LYS A 538 -2.36 -27.99 22.56
N TYR A 539 -3.15 -27.53 23.53
CA TYR A 539 -4.43 -28.09 23.86
C TYR A 539 -5.51 -27.00 23.84
N ILE A 540 -6.72 -27.35 23.46
CA ILE A 540 -7.89 -26.46 23.36
C ILE A 540 -9.06 -27.14 24.07
N LEU A 541 -9.97 -26.34 24.68
CA LEU A 541 -11.18 -26.88 25.31
C LEU A 541 -12.11 -27.49 24.25
N SER A 542 -12.62 -28.67 24.50
CA SER A 542 -13.62 -29.32 23.62
C SER A 542 -14.93 -28.55 23.62
N GLY A 543 -15.68 -28.64 22.50
CA GLY A 543 -16.93 -27.90 22.29
C GLY A 543 -16.70 -26.54 21.65
N PHE A 544 -16.94 -26.47 20.34
CA PHE A 544 -16.46 -25.37 19.50
C PHE A 544 -17.38 -24.14 19.47
N ASP A 545 -18.60 -24.22 20.03
CA ASP A 545 -19.57 -23.10 20.07
C ASP A 545 -19.12 -21.90 20.89
N ARG A 546 -18.12 -22.11 21.77
CA ARG A 546 -17.56 -21.09 22.65
C ARG A 546 -16.56 -20.16 21.97
N TYR A 547 -16.09 -20.49 20.78
CA TYR A 547 -15.04 -19.75 20.09
C TYR A 547 -15.59 -18.62 19.24
N GLN A 548 -14.76 -17.64 18.95
CA GLN A 548 -15.17 -16.50 18.14
C GLN A 548 -15.65 -16.93 16.76
N GLN A 549 -14.97 -17.92 16.16
CA GLN A 549 -15.35 -18.53 14.90
C GLN A 549 -14.85 -19.96 14.82
N ALA A 550 -15.72 -20.88 14.49
CA ALA A 550 -15.40 -22.26 14.17
C ALA A 550 -16.28 -22.74 13.01
N ALA A 551 -15.74 -23.66 12.23
CA ALA A 551 -16.54 -24.37 11.23
C ALA A 551 -17.41 -25.45 11.92
N PRO A 552 -18.39 -26.06 11.24
CA PRO A 552 -19.11 -27.19 11.79
C PRO A 552 -18.18 -28.32 12.26
N GLU A 553 -18.38 -28.82 13.49
CA GLU A 553 -17.51 -29.80 14.13
C GLU A 553 -17.25 -31.05 13.27
N LYS A 554 -18.27 -31.52 12.52
CA LYS A 554 -18.14 -32.66 11.60
C LYS A 554 -16.96 -32.53 10.59
N LEU A 555 -16.56 -31.32 10.24
CA LEU A 555 -15.43 -31.11 9.32
C LEU A 555 -14.09 -31.28 10.02
N TYR A 556 -13.98 -30.93 11.31
CA TYR A 556 -12.80 -31.25 12.11
C TYR A 556 -12.72 -32.76 12.43
N ARG A 557 -13.87 -33.41 12.60
CA ARG A 557 -14.00 -34.83 12.94
C ARG A 557 -14.13 -35.76 11.72
N ALA A 558 -13.84 -35.25 10.53
CA ALA A 558 -13.83 -36.09 9.33
C ALA A 558 -12.87 -37.28 9.52
N PRO A 559 -13.21 -38.51 9.09
CA PRO A 559 -12.37 -39.69 9.24
C PRO A 559 -10.97 -39.54 8.63
N GLU A 560 -10.93 -38.83 7.52
CA GLU A 560 -9.69 -38.39 6.88
C GLU A 560 -9.88 -36.99 6.30
N LYS A 561 -8.82 -36.17 6.33
CA LYS A 561 -8.78 -34.83 5.79
C LYS A 561 -7.37 -34.36 5.52
N LEU A 562 -7.22 -33.31 4.73
CA LEU A 562 -5.96 -32.61 4.56
C LEU A 562 -5.98 -31.32 5.39
N ILE A 563 -4.91 -31.11 6.15
CA ILE A 563 -4.66 -29.87 6.89
C ILE A 563 -3.61 -29.10 6.11
N TYR A 564 -3.84 -27.79 5.88
CA TYR A 564 -2.86 -26.96 5.18
C TYR A 564 -2.55 -25.67 5.93
N ARG A 565 -1.30 -25.19 5.80
CA ARG A 565 -0.88 -23.91 6.36
C ARG A 565 -1.62 -22.77 5.66
N PHE A 566 -2.34 -21.96 6.43
CA PHE A 566 -3.07 -20.82 5.89
C PHE A 566 -2.17 -19.60 5.65
N ILE A 567 -1.22 -19.31 6.58
CA ILE A 567 -0.26 -18.22 6.45
C ILE A 567 1.07 -18.81 6.05
N ASN A 568 1.32 -18.88 4.75
CA ASN A 568 2.57 -19.38 4.18
C ASN A 568 2.69 -18.99 2.70
N ARG A 569 3.93 -18.79 2.22
CA ARG A 569 4.21 -18.59 0.79
C ARG A 569 4.29 -19.90 0.00
N GLN A 570 4.33 -21.02 0.67
CA GLN A 570 4.41 -22.34 0.06
C GLN A 570 3.14 -23.14 0.34
N LEU A 571 2.78 -23.99 -0.60
CA LEU A 571 1.77 -25.01 -0.40
C LEU A 571 2.32 -26.10 0.52
N VAL A 572 1.66 -26.33 1.63
CA VAL A 572 2.02 -27.35 2.63
C VAL A 572 0.76 -28.04 3.10
N PHE A 573 0.57 -29.28 2.67
CA PHE A 573 -0.56 -30.12 3.01
C PHE A 573 -0.10 -31.35 3.80
N ALA A 574 -0.78 -31.62 4.91
CA ALA A 574 -0.60 -32.79 5.76
C ALA A 574 -1.83 -33.67 5.75
N TYR A 575 -1.67 -34.97 5.82
CA TYR A 575 -2.74 -35.93 5.99
C TYR A 575 -3.10 -36.09 7.48
N ASP A 576 -4.39 -36.09 7.78
CA ASP A 576 -4.89 -36.38 9.13
C ASP A 576 -6.05 -37.37 9.10
N ASP A 577 -5.84 -38.51 9.77
CA ASP A 577 -6.83 -39.54 10.05
C ASP A 577 -7.14 -39.67 11.56
N ARG A 578 -6.61 -38.73 12.37
CA ARG A 578 -6.77 -38.70 13.83
C ARG A 578 -7.88 -37.74 14.29
N GLN A 579 -8.64 -37.19 13.37
CA GLN A 579 -9.74 -36.26 13.64
C GLN A 579 -9.34 -35.00 14.44
N MET A 580 -8.13 -34.52 14.23
CA MET A 580 -7.56 -33.40 14.98
C MET A 580 -8.29 -32.09 14.72
N ALA A 581 -8.51 -31.29 15.76
CA ALA A 581 -8.92 -29.90 15.64
C ALA A 581 -7.73 -29.04 15.16
N THR A 582 -8.02 -27.92 14.46
CA THR A 582 -7.01 -27.01 13.93
C THR A 582 -7.27 -25.58 14.39
N LEU A 583 -6.20 -24.80 14.66
CA LEU A 583 -6.30 -23.35 14.87
C LEU A 583 -6.20 -22.59 13.54
N ASN A 584 -6.59 -21.33 13.55
CA ASN A 584 -6.68 -20.44 12.38
C ASN A 584 -5.36 -20.16 11.63
N SER A 585 -4.23 -20.68 12.08
CA SER A 585 -2.97 -20.72 11.34
C SER A 585 -2.89 -21.84 10.30
N CYS A 586 -3.81 -22.80 10.37
CA CYS A 586 -4.00 -23.84 9.38
C CYS A 586 -5.49 -24.12 9.17
N ASN A 587 -5.86 -24.45 7.93
CA ASN A 587 -7.22 -24.76 7.52
C ASN A 587 -7.33 -26.20 7.04
N ILE A 588 -8.54 -26.63 6.73
CA ILE A 588 -8.86 -28.00 6.32
C ILE A 588 -9.41 -27.97 4.90
N VAL A 589 -9.06 -28.98 4.12
CA VAL A 589 -9.70 -29.33 2.85
C VAL A 589 -9.97 -30.84 2.81
N ILE A 590 -11.19 -31.19 2.39
CA ILE A 590 -11.64 -32.58 2.25
C ILE A 590 -12.05 -32.78 0.78
N PRO A 591 -11.17 -33.30 -0.07
CA PRO A 591 -11.48 -33.61 -1.46
C PRO A 591 -12.55 -34.69 -1.61
N HIS A 592 -13.48 -34.52 -2.56
CA HIS A 592 -14.53 -35.46 -2.92
C HIS A 592 -14.52 -35.77 -4.43
N ILE A 593 -13.36 -35.68 -5.07
CA ILE A 593 -13.22 -35.93 -6.51
C ILE A 593 -13.50 -37.41 -6.77
N GLN A 594 -14.51 -37.70 -7.60
CA GLN A 594 -14.88 -39.09 -7.93
C GLN A 594 -13.69 -39.80 -8.62
N GLY A 595 -13.31 -40.95 -8.10
CA GLY A 595 -12.24 -41.77 -8.65
C GLY A 595 -10.84 -41.37 -8.18
N LEU A 596 -10.66 -40.30 -7.43
CA LEU A 596 -9.37 -39.91 -6.87
C LEU A 596 -9.32 -40.08 -5.35
N LYS A 597 -8.22 -40.65 -4.88
CA LYS A 597 -7.94 -40.88 -3.45
C LYS A 597 -7.32 -39.62 -2.82
N MET A 598 -7.62 -39.35 -1.55
CA MET A 598 -7.16 -38.16 -0.83
C MET A 598 -5.63 -38.03 -0.79
N LYS A 599 -4.89 -39.10 -0.51
CA LYS A 599 -3.41 -39.09 -0.50
C LYS A 599 -2.80 -38.82 -1.88
N TYR A 600 -3.48 -39.25 -2.98
CA TYR A 600 -3.11 -38.90 -4.34
C TYR A 600 -3.24 -37.37 -4.57
N VAL A 601 -4.41 -36.81 -4.20
CA VAL A 601 -4.64 -35.36 -4.30
C VAL A 601 -3.61 -34.57 -3.49
N MET A 602 -3.27 -35.06 -2.29
CA MET A 602 -2.22 -34.43 -1.47
C MET A 602 -0.84 -34.47 -2.14
N ALA A 603 -0.49 -35.58 -2.79
CA ALA A 603 0.79 -35.68 -3.52
C ALA A 603 0.87 -34.62 -4.64
N VAL A 604 -0.21 -34.47 -5.41
CA VAL A 604 -0.30 -33.43 -6.44
C VAL A 604 -0.19 -32.02 -5.84
N LEU A 605 -0.91 -31.71 -4.77
CA LEU A 605 -0.93 -30.38 -4.13
C LEU A 605 0.41 -30.03 -3.45
N ASN A 606 1.19 -31.03 -3.02
CA ASN A 606 2.52 -30.82 -2.43
C ASN A 606 3.66 -30.80 -3.48
N SER A 607 3.37 -31.04 -4.76
CA SER A 607 4.38 -31.08 -5.83
C SER A 607 5.00 -29.73 -6.15
N ARG A 608 6.18 -29.73 -6.78
CA ARG A 608 6.81 -28.53 -7.32
C ARG A 608 5.97 -27.86 -8.39
N ILE A 609 5.24 -28.63 -9.19
CA ILE A 609 4.35 -28.10 -10.22
C ILE A 609 3.21 -27.31 -9.60
N ALA A 610 2.51 -27.87 -8.59
CA ALA A 610 1.47 -27.15 -7.88
C ALA A 610 2.03 -25.89 -7.16
N GLN A 611 3.23 -25.99 -6.57
CA GLN A 611 3.94 -24.85 -5.97
C GLN A 611 4.24 -23.76 -7.00
N TYR A 612 4.74 -24.14 -8.19
CA TYR A 612 5.03 -23.19 -9.27
C TYR A 612 3.76 -22.48 -9.73
N ILE A 613 2.68 -23.21 -10.01
CA ILE A 613 1.38 -22.63 -10.38
C ILE A 613 0.91 -21.64 -9.30
N TYR A 614 0.96 -22.05 -8.03
CA TYR A 614 0.54 -21.21 -6.92
C TYR A 614 1.38 -19.93 -6.80
N GLU A 615 2.70 -20.04 -6.84
CA GLU A 615 3.62 -18.92 -6.68
C GLU A 615 3.53 -17.92 -7.83
N LYS A 616 3.50 -18.45 -9.07
CA LYS A 616 3.45 -17.60 -10.26
C LYS A 616 2.09 -16.94 -10.46
N ARG A 617 1.02 -17.61 -10.04
CA ARG A 617 -0.35 -17.06 -10.19
C ARG A 617 -0.72 -16.07 -9.09
N TYR A 618 -0.35 -16.32 -7.82
CA TYR A 618 -0.96 -15.61 -6.70
C TYR A 618 -0.02 -14.73 -5.88
N ASN A 619 1.28 -14.97 -5.84
CA ASN A 619 2.25 -14.20 -5.02
C ASN A 619 1.72 -13.80 -3.62
N SER A 620 1.03 -14.71 -2.94
CA SER A 620 0.30 -14.43 -1.70
C SER A 620 0.97 -15.08 -0.48
N VAL A 621 0.94 -14.38 0.66
CA VAL A 621 1.33 -14.94 1.97
C VAL A 621 0.20 -15.73 2.64
N LYS A 622 -1.00 -15.76 2.03
CA LYS A 622 -2.15 -16.50 2.52
C LYS A 622 -2.62 -17.48 1.47
N VAL A 623 -2.66 -18.75 1.83
CA VAL A 623 -3.19 -19.82 0.97
C VAL A 623 -4.71 -19.81 1.08
N LEU A 624 -5.38 -19.14 0.13
CA LEU A 624 -6.84 -19.03 0.13
C LEU A 624 -7.48 -20.27 -0.52
N ARG A 625 -8.74 -20.54 -0.17
CA ARG A 625 -9.56 -21.58 -0.81
C ARG A 625 -9.57 -21.45 -2.33
N SER A 626 -9.81 -20.25 -2.86
CA SER A 626 -9.86 -20.01 -4.30
C SER A 626 -8.54 -20.35 -5.02
N HIS A 627 -7.41 -20.19 -4.33
CA HIS A 627 -6.10 -20.54 -4.89
C HIS A 627 -5.96 -22.06 -5.03
N ILE A 628 -6.36 -22.82 -4.01
CA ILE A 628 -6.29 -24.29 -4.02
C ILE A 628 -7.28 -24.85 -5.04
N GLU A 629 -8.50 -24.30 -5.12
CA GLU A 629 -9.55 -24.71 -6.06
C GLU A 629 -9.17 -24.52 -7.54
N SER A 630 -8.18 -23.67 -7.84
CA SER A 630 -7.76 -23.39 -9.21
C SER A 630 -6.61 -24.26 -9.70
N ILE A 631 -5.93 -25.00 -8.81
CA ILE A 631 -4.82 -25.88 -9.18
C ILE A 631 -5.40 -27.06 -9.97
N PRO A 632 -4.95 -27.30 -11.21
CA PRO A 632 -5.35 -28.49 -11.98
C PRO A 632 -4.88 -29.76 -11.25
N ILE A 633 -5.76 -30.74 -11.13
CA ILE A 633 -5.45 -32.06 -10.57
C ILE A 633 -5.54 -33.08 -11.69
N PRO A 634 -4.42 -33.68 -12.15
CA PRO A 634 -4.44 -34.70 -13.19
C PRO A 634 -5.31 -35.89 -12.80
N LEU A 635 -6.06 -36.43 -13.75
CA LEU A 635 -6.78 -37.70 -13.56
C LEU A 635 -5.78 -38.84 -13.77
N ALA A 636 -5.75 -39.81 -12.86
CA ALA A 636 -4.87 -40.97 -12.92
C ALA A 636 -5.66 -42.25 -12.68
N ASP A 637 -5.25 -43.34 -13.32
CA ASP A 637 -5.82 -44.67 -13.08
C ASP A 637 -5.48 -45.19 -11.66
N GLU A 638 -6.14 -46.28 -11.28
CA GLU A 638 -5.97 -46.87 -9.95
C GLU A 638 -4.54 -47.36 -9.69
N GLU A 639 -3.81 -47.80 -10.70
CA GLU A 639 -2.46 -48.35 -10.58
C GLU A 639 -1.48 -47.23 -10.24
N ILE A 640 -1.51 -46.11 -10.96
CA ILE A 640 -0.68 -44.93 -10.70
C ILE A 640 -1.00 -44.33 -9.31
N GLN A 641 -2.31 -44.22 -8.98
CA GLN A 641 -2.71 -43.77 -7.65
C GLN A 641 -2.17 -44.67 -6.55
N ALA A 642 -2.30 -45.99 -6.70
CA ALA A 642 -1.78 -46.96 -5.72
C ALA A 642 -0.25 -46.90 -5.58
N GLN A 643 0.47 -46.64 -6.68
CA GLN A 643 1.92 -46.43 -6.63
C GLN A 643 2.26 -45.18 -5.81
N LEU A 644 1.66 -44.02 -6.13
CA LEU A 644 1.90 -42.76 -5.41
C LEU A 644 1.51 -42.87 -3.94
N ILE A 645 0.37 -43.50 -3.62
CA ILE A 645 -0.09 -43.66 -2.23
C ILE A 645 0.91 -44.49 -1.42
N ARG A 646 1.47 -45.58 -1.95
CA ARG A 646 2.51 -46.35 -1.25
C ARG A 646 3.74 -45.51 -0.94
N MET A 647 4.16 -44.66 -1.87
CA MET A 647 5.31 -43.77 -1.67
C MET A 647 5.00 -42.65 -0.64
N VAL A 648 3.80 -42.10 -0.68
CA VAL A 648 3.29 -41.14 0.31
C VAL A 648 3.22 -41.77 1.71
N ASP A 649 2.71 -42.99 1.84
CA ASP A 649 2.66 -43.70 3.10
C ASP A 649 4.08 -43.94 3.67
N HIS A 650 5.01 -44.37 2.81
CA HIS A 650 6.41 -44.53 3.20
C HIS A 650 7.02 -43.18 3.66
N LEU A 651 6.73 -42.09 2.96
CA LEU A 651 7.23 -40.75 3.32
C LEU A 651 6.63 -40.24 4.65
N ILE A 652 5.39 -40.57 4.95
CA ILE A 652 4.72 -40.24 6.25
C ILE A 652 5.36 -41.04 7.39
N GLU A 653 5.65 -42.33 7.15
CA GLU A 653 6.24 -43.24 8.14
C GLU A 653 7.75 -43.01 8.34
N CYS A 654 8.44 -42.43 7.37
CA CYS A 654 9.88 -42.19 7.41
C CYS A 654 10.25 -41.22 8.55
N PRO A 655 11.20 -41.56 9.41
CA PRO A 655 11.63 -40.71 10.50
C PRO A 655 12.13 -39.32 10.03
N ARG A 656 11.90 -38.31 10.84
CA ARG A 656 12.27 -36.90 10.47
C ARG A 656 13.77 -36.67 10.32
N ASP A 657 14.57 -37.40 11.02
CA ASP A 657 16.04 -37.35 10.99
C ASP A 657 16.63 -37.99 9.71
N ASN A 658 15.83 -38.79 8.98
CA ASN A 658 16.25 -39.38 7.72
C ASN A 658 15.92 -38.45 6.52
N ALA A 659 16.55 -37.29 6.51
CA ALA A 659 16.28 -36.25 5.51
C ALA A 659 16.64 -36.70 4.07
N GLU A 660 17.67 -37.54 3.89
CA GLU A 660 18.09 -38.02 2.57
C GLU A 660 17.02 -38.91 1.93
N GLU A 661 16.49 -39.89 2.66
CA GLU A 661 15.42 -40.74 2.18
C GLU A 661 14.14 -39.97 1.87
N LYS A 662 13.77 -39.02 2.73
CA LYS A 662 12.61 -38.17 2.51
C LYS A 662 12.74 -37.32 1.23
N CYS A 663 13.91 -36.71 1.02
CA CYS A 663 14.17 -35.95 -0.19
C CYS A 663 14.07 -36.83 -1.43
N LYS A 664 14.64 -38.05 -1.39
CA LYS A 664 14.56 -38.98 -2.50
C LYS A 664 13.11 -39.38 -2.80
N LEU A 665 12.35 -39.79 -1.79
CA LEU A 665 10.94 -40.16 -1.93
C LEU A 665 10.12 -38.98 -2.49
N TYR A 666 10.38 -37.77 -2.02
CA TYR A 666 9.72 -36.58 -2.54
C TYR A 666 10.04 -36.34 -4.01
N ASP A 667 11.31 -36.49 -4.42
CA ASP A 667 11.73 -36.34 -5.82
C ASP A 667 11.10 -37.42 -6.70
N ASP A 668 11.02 -38.66 -6.24
CA ASP A 668 10.38 -39.77 -6.97
C ASP A 668 8.87 -39.54 -7.13
N ILE A 669 8.17 -39.08 -6.07
CA ILE A 669 6.75 -38.68 -6.13
C ILE A 669 6.56 -37.55 -7.14
N ASP A 670 7.41 -36.54 -7.07
CA ASP A 670 7.31 -35.33 -7.89
C ASP A 670 7.57 -35.64 -9.38
N ASP A 671 8.45 -36.62 -9.70
CA ASP A 671 8.68 -37.06 -11.08
C ASP A 671 7.43 -37.77 -11.66
N ILE A 672 6.75 -38.59 -10.88
CA ILE A 672 5.49 -39.20 -11.34
C ILE A 672 4.43 -38.10 -11.57
N VAL A 673 4.30 -37.14 -10.66
CA VAL A 673 3.39 -36.00 -10.86
C VAL A 673 3.75 -35.19 -12.10
N ARG A 674 5.05 -34.95 -12.34
CA ARG A 674 5.55 -34.31 -13.58
C ARG A 674 5.05 -35.03 -14.84
N GLN A 675 5.15 -36.36 -14.86
CA GLN A 675 4.70 -37.17 -15.99
C GLN A 675 3.18 -37.03 -16.19
N LEU A 676 2.41 -37.01 -15.13
CA LEU A 676 0.94 -36.82 -15.19
C LEU A 676 0.53 -35.47 -15.78
N TYR A 677 1.31 -34.42 -15.52
CA TYR A 677 1.11 -33.11 -16.15
C TYR A 677 1.68 -33.05 -17.58
N GLY A 678 2.35 -34.10 -18.07
CA GLY A 678 2.98 -34.10 -19.39
C GLY A 678 4.14 -33.10 -19.51
N VAL A 679 4.77 -32.72 -18.41
CA VAL A 679 5.86 -31.74 -18.39
C VAL A 679 7.16 -32.39 -18.86
N ASN A 680 7.77 -31.81 -19.89
CA ASN A 680 9.06 -32.28 -20.40
C ASN A 680 10.21 -31.96 -19.44
N SER A 681 11.38 -32.57 -19.67
CA SER A 681 12.54 -32.41 -18.75
C SER A 681 13.07 -30.96 -18.71
N ALA A 682 13.01 -30.22 -19.81
CA ALA A 682 13.51 -28.85 -19.87
C ALA A 682 12.63 -27.91 -19.07
N ASP A 683 11.31 -27.95 -19.25
CA ASP A 683 10.34 -27.18 -18.47
C ASP A 683 10.42 -27.54 -16.98
N TYR A 684 10.66 -28.82 -16.66
CA TYR A 684 10.77 -29.23 -15.26
C TYR A 684 12.05 -28.73 -14.58
N GLU A 685 13.19 -28.73 -15.29
CA GLU A 685 14.42 -28.10 -14.78
C GLU A 685 14.23 -26.57 -14.62
N PHE A 686 13.52 -25.92 -15.54
CA PHE A 686 13.16 -24.52 -15.42
C PHE A 686 12.33 -24.26 -14.14
N ILE A 687 11.30 -25.09 -13.88
CA ILE A 687 10.46 -25.02 -12.67
C ILE A 687 11.32 -25.19 -11.40
N LYS A 688 12.21 -26.17 -11.36
CA LYS A 688 13.10 -26.41 -10.22
C LYS A 688 14.01 -25.21 -9.96
N ASN A 689 14.59 -24.64 -11.00
CA ASN A 689 15.45 -23.46 -10.90
C ASN A 689 14.66 -22.24 -10.40
N ALA A 690 13.45 -22.01 -10.91
CA ALA A 690 12.58 -20.94 -10.47
C ALA A 690 12.18 -21.06 -8.99
N LEU A 691 12.11 -22.29 -8.45
CA LEU A 691 11.77 -22.61 -7.08
C LEU A 691 13.01 -22.86 -6.18
N SER A 692 14.23 -22.63 -6.67
CA SER A 692 15.48 -22.95 -5.93
C SER A 692 15.61 -22.20 -4.58
N GLY A 693 14.95 -21.06 -4.42
CA GLY A 693 14.85 -20.31 -3.16
C GLY A 693 13.84 -20.88 -2.14
N CYS A 694 13.04 -21.87 -2.52
CA CYS A 694 12.03 -22.48 -1.66
C CYS A 694 12.65 -23.56 -0.76
N LYS A 695 12.65 -23.32 0.56
CA LYS A 695 12.98 -24.40 1.52
C LYS A 695 11.78 -25.35 1.60
N TYR A 696 11.95 -26.58 1.12
CA TYR A 696 10.91 -27.61 1.25
C TYR A 696 10.86 -28.08 2.71
N MET A 697 9.67 -27.97 3.32
CA MET A 697 9.40 -28.45 4.69
C MET A 697 8.87 -29.89 4.61
N LEU A 698 9.79 -30.85 4.50
CA LEU A 698 9.50 -32.28 4.47
C LEU A 698 9.52 -32.87 5.89
#